data_baa473d623b5ab912e3ee22009487be8
#
_entry.id   baa473d623b5ab912e3ee22009487be8
#
_cell.length_a   1.000
_cell.length_b   1.000
_cell.length_c   1.000
_cell.angle_alpha   90.00
_cell.angle_beta   90.00
_cell.angle_gamma   90.00
#
_symmetry.space_group_name_H-M   'P 1'
#
loop_
_entity.id
_entity.type
_entity.pdbx_description
1 polymer ?
#
loop_
_entity_poly.entity_id
_entity_poly.type
_entity_poly.pdbx_seq_one_letter_code
_entity_poly.pdbx_strand_id
1 'polypeptide(L)'
;MAQTFSLRYPLVDGQGNFGSIDGDSPAAMRYTEIRMSRLAHELLADIDKETVDFVPNYDGTEQIPEVLPTKVPNLLINGSSGIAVGMATNIPPHNLTEVINGCLALIDDPDITIDALMESIPGPDFPTAGVINGRAGIIEAYRTGRGRVRIRARARIENDSKNGREVIIVEEIPYQVNKARLIEKIAELVREKKLEGISELRDESDKDGMRIVIELRRGEVGEVVLNNLYAQTQMETVFGINCVALVDGRPGVLNLKEMLEAFVRHRRQVVTRRTLFLLRKARERGHILEGLSVALANIDAVIELIRNSATPALAREALVAQPWQASEVVALLEQAGASACRPDGLPAEYGLDGESYRLSPEQAQAILDLRLHRLTGLEHDKLRSEYQETLGNIANYEEILGSTARLIAVIRQELTEIRNQYGDARRTEILLDQLDLTTEDLISEEERVVIFSHGGYAKSQPLDAYQAQKRGGRGKSATGVKEDDFIETLLVASSHDTLLCFSTLGKIYWIKVYQIPVASRASRGRPIVNLLPLSEHERITAVLPIRDYPEDRYVLMATADGTVKKTPLVEFSRPRSLGIRAIDLDESDTLVGAALTDGNGEVMLFSSDGKAIRFQEAQVRPMGRTARGVRGIRLSDAQRVIALIVPAADGELLMASLNGYGKRSAIAEFPLHGRGGQGVISMQLSERNGALVSVIQVCDKDHIMLISDQGTLVRTRCDETPLLGRNTQGVRLIKLAEGEHLVGVERIAEDEGDEESDDGETLQ
;
A
#
# COMPACT_ATOMS: atom_id res chain seq x y z
N MET A 1 -19.54 16.57 -13.87
CA MET A 1 -18.52 17.49 -14.43
C MET A 1 -18.26 18.73 -13.57
N ALA A 2 -19.17 19.11 -12.65
CA ALA A 2 -18.98 20.22 -11.71
C ALA A 2 -18.40 19.81 -10.35
N GLN A 3 -18.42 18.51 -10.03
CA GLN A 3 -17.99 17.98 -8.72
C GLN A 3 -16.46 17.88 -8.65
N THR A 4 -15.84 18.59 -7.70
CA THR A 4 -14.38 18.64 -7.50
C THR A 4 -13.80 17.34 -6.94
N PHE A 5 -14.63 16.49 -6.35
CA PHE A 5 -14.25 15.15 -5.87
C PHE A 5 -14.41 14.05 -6.93
N SER A 6 -15.06 14.34 -8.07
CA SER A 6 -15.24 13.38 -9.18
C SER A 6 -14.27 13.59 -10.32
N LEU A 7 -13.97 14.87 -10.69
CA LEU A 7 -13.02 15.21 -11.75
C LEU A 7 -11.81 15.93 -11.15
N ARG A 8 -10.63 15.54 -11.59
CA ARG A 8 -9.38 16.19 -11.18
C ARG A 8 -9.31 17.65 -11.68
N TYR A 9 -9.84 17.89 -12.89
CA TYR A 9 -9.98 19.20 -13.53
C TYR A 9 -11.43 19.39 -13.99
N PRO A 10 -12.29 20.01 -13.16
CA PRO A 10 -13.69 20.22 -13.49
C PRO A 10 -13.87 21.00 -14.81
N LEU A 11 -14.81 20.53 -15.65
CA LEU A 11 -15.13 21.14 -16.95
C LEU A 11 -16.36 22.07 -16.87
N VAL A 12 -17.12 21.97 -15.80
CA VAL A 12 -18.28 22.82 -15.51
C VAL A 12 -18.02 23.60 -14.25
N ASP A 13 -18.14 24.93 -14.34
CA ASP A 13 -18.21 25.84 -13.20
C ASP A 13 -19.67 25.95 -12.78
N GLY A 14 -20.00 25.31 -11.66
CA GLY A 14 -21.37 25.21 -11.15
C GLY A 14 -21.58 26.12 -9.95
N GLN A 15 -22.72 26.79 -9.91
CA GLN A 15 -23.19 27.51 -8.73
C GLN A 15 -24.45 26.85 -8.18
N GLY A 16 -24.43 26.52 -6.89
CA GLY A 16 -25.49 25.78 -6.21
C GLY A 16 -25.00 24.39 -5.75
N ASN A 17 -25.94 23.54 -5.33
CA ASN A 17 -25.66 22.21 -4.83
C ASN A 17 -25.68 21.17 -5.98
N PHE A 18 -24.51 20.63 -6.31
CA PHE A 18 -24.30 19.54 -7.30
C PHE A 18 -24.06 18.18 -6.65
N GLY A 19 -24.42 17.98 -5.38
CA GLY A 19 -24.14 16.81 -4.58
C GLY A 19 -22.86 16.95 -3.75
N SER A 20 -22.63 16.01 -2.85
CA SER A 20 -21.50 15.99 -1.94
C SER A 20 -20.75 14.65 -1.98
N ILE A 21 -19.58 14.61 -1.35
CA ILE A 21 -18.79 13.38 -1.16
C ILE A 21 -19.51 12.39 -0.23
N ASP A 22 -20.53 12.85 0.53
CA ASP A 22 -21.41 12.03 1.37
C ASP A 22 -22.49 11.30 0.56
N GLY A 23 -22.59 11.60 -0.74
CA GLY A 23 -23.57 11.00 -1.63
C GLY A 23 -24.92 11.70 -1.63
N ASP A 24 -25.00 12.93 -1.12
CA ASP A 24 -26.20 13.75 -1.22
C ASP A 24 -26.58 13.98 -2.67
N SER A 25 -27.88 13.94 -2.93
CA SER A 25 -28.41 14.24 -4.25
C SER A 25 -28.22 15.72 -4.60
N PRO A 26 -27.94 16.04 -5.88
CA PRO A 26 -27.91 17.43 -6.32
C PRO A 26 -29.27 18.09 -6.15
N ALA A 27 -29.28 19.40 -5.95
CA ALA A 27 -30.49 20.19 -5.93
C ALA A 27 -31.23 20.12 -7.28
N ALA A 28 -32.53 20.40 -7.28
CA ALA A 28 -33.30 20.50 -8.52
C ALA A 28 -32.68 21.58 -9.45
N MET A 29 -32.69 21.32 -10.77
CA MET A 29 -32.01 22.16 -11.77
C MET A 29 -32.42 23.65 -11.71
N ARG A 30 -33.63 23.97 -11.22
CA ARG A 30 -34.10 25.36 -11.04
C ARG A 30 -33.34 26.16 -9.97
N TYR A 31 -32.51 25.49 -9.15
CA TYR A 31 -31.71 26.11 -8.09
C TYR A 31 -30.21 26.13 -8.40
N THR A 32 -29.82 25.70 -9.59
CA THR A 32 -28.41 25.61 -9.98
C THR A 32 -28.16 26.36 -11.28
N GLU A 33 -26.98 26.96 -11.37
CA GLU A 33 -26.48 27.60 -12.58
C GLU A 33 -25.20 26.90 -13.02
N ILE A 34 -24.97 26.85 -14.34
CA ILE A 34 -23.76 26.26 -14.92
C ILE A 34 -23.17 27.16 -15.97
N ARG A 35 -21.85 27.16 -16.06
CA ARG A 35 -21.07 27.68 -17.16
C ARG A 35 -19.88 26.78 -17.45
N MET A 36 -19.31 26.91 -18.64
CA MET A 36 -18.07 26.20 -18.95
C MET A 36 -16.92 26.75 -18.11
N SER A 37 -16.08 25.88 -17.58
CA SER A 37 -14.81 26.28 -16.96
C SER A 37 -13.85 26.81 -18.03
N ARG A 38 -12.82 27.57 -17.62
CA ARG A 38 -11.79 28.04 -18.55
C ARG A 38 -11.11 26.90 -19.31
N LEU A 39 -10.83 25.80 -18.63
CA LEU A 39 -10.22 24.62 -19.26
C LEU A 39 -11.14 23.98 -20.31
N ALA A 40 -12.46 24.01 -20.09
CA ALA A 40 -13.43 23.47 -21.06
C ALA A 40 -13.43 24.25 -22.38
N HIS A 41 -13.14 25.55 -22.36
CA HIS A 41 -12.97 26.33 -23.59
C HIS A 41 -11.77 25.85 -24.43
N GLU A 42 -10.70 25.37 -23.78
CA GLU A 42 -9.53 24.82 -24.50
C GLU A 42 -9.82 23.47 -25.17
N LEU A 43 -10.85 22.75 -24.71
CA LEU A 43 -11.32 21.53 -25.38
C LEU A 43 -12.04 21.83 -26.69
N LEU A 44 -12.69 22.99 -26.78
CA LEU A 44 -13.49 23.45 -27.94
C LEU A 44 -12.74 24.47 -28.80
N ALA A 45 -11.52 24.83 -28.43
CA ALA A 45 -10.76 25.81 -29.16
C ALA A 45 -10.59 25.42 -30.64
N ASP A 46 -10.81 26.38 -31.52
CA ASP A 46 -10.68 26.22 -32.97
C ASP A 46 -11.70 25.26 -33.63
N ILE A 47 -12.82 24.91 -32.98
CA ILE A 47 -13.85 24.00 -33.52
C ILE A 47 -14.54 24.59 -34.76
N ASP A 48 -14.59 25.93 -34.86
CA ASP A 48 -15.14 26.70 -35.96
C ASP A 48 -14.19 26.80 -37.19
N LYS A 49 -13.00 26.20 -37.10
CA LYS A 49 -11.94 26.30 -38.12
C LYS A 49 -11.72 24.98 -38.88
N GLU A 50 -12.75 24.19 -39.04
CA GLU A 50 -12.74 22.93 -39.79
C GLU A 50 -11.66 21.92 -39.28
N THR A 51 -11.33 21.99 -38.02
CA THR A 51 -10.24 21.22 -37.40
C THR A 51 -10.58 19.75 -37.21
N VAL A 52 -11.87 19.43 -37.08
CA VAL A 52 -12.42 18.08 -36.89
C VAL A 52 -13.59 17.83 -37.82
N ASP A 53 -13.90 16.55 -38.05
CA ASP A 53 -15.05 16.15 -38.84
C ASP A 53 -16.32 16.17 -37.98
N PHE A 54 -17.43 16.52 -38.65
CA PHE A 54 -18.76 16.51 -38.07
C PHE A 54 -19.57 15.37 -38.65
N VAL A 55 -20.29 14.67 -37.79
CA VAL A 55 -21.16 13.54 -38.13
C VAL A 55 -22.58 13.81 -37.65
N PRO A 56 -23.61 13.25 -38.25
CA PRO A 56 -24.96 13.35 -37.73
C PRO A 56 -25.06 12.76 -36.34
N ASN A 57 -25.85 13.42 -35.47
CA ASN A 57 -26.21 12.87 -34.16
C ASN A 57 -27.10 11.62 -34.34
N TYR A 58 -27.53 10.96 -33.21
CA TYR A 58 -28.24 9.70 -33.24
C TYR A 58 -29.57 9.72 -34.01
N ASP A 59 -30.26 10.88 -34.14
CA ASP A 59 -31.51 11.05 -34.84
C ASP A 59 -31.36 11.79 -36.19
N GLY A 60 -30.14 12.21 -36.54
CA GLY A 60 -29.84 12.91 -37.79
C GLY A 60 -30.32 14.36 -37.86
N THR A 61 -30.80 14.93 -36.73
CA THR A 61 -31.34 16.29 -36.72
C THR A 61 -30.26 17.37 -36.67
N GLU A 62 -29.08 17.04 -36.09
CA GLU A 62 -27.97 17.97 -35.92
C GLU A 62 -26.63 17.31 -36.26
N GLN A 63 -25.61 18.15 -36.49
CA GLN A 63 -24.23 17.71 -36.71
C GLN A 63 -23.43 17.88 -35.41
N ILE A 64 -22.71 16.87 -35.00
CA ILE A 64 -21.83 16.86 -33.84
C ILE A 64 -20.39 16.57 -34.25
N PRO A 65 -19.38 17.11 -33.56
CA PRO A 65 -18.00 16.75 -33.84
C PRO A 65 -17.76 15.28 -33.48
N GLU A 66 -17.08 14.54 -34.35
CA GLU A 66 -16.70 13.14 -34.08
C GLU A 66 -15.73 13.07 -32.90
N VAL A 67 -14.75 13.98 -32.85
CA VAL A 67 -13.78 14.16 -31.77
C VAL A 67 -13.57 15.64 -31.55
N LEU A 68 -13.37 16.10 -30.31
CA LEU A 68 -13.10 17.51 -30.03
C LEU A 68 -11.67 17.91 -30.44
N PRO A 69 -11.46 19.15 -30.92
CA PRO A 69 -10.13 19.65 -31.30
C PRO A 69 -9.26 20.04 -30.11
N THR A 70 -9.34 19.28 -29.05
CA THR A 70 -8.80 19.60 -27.72
C THR A 70 -7.31 19.96 -27.73
N LYS A 71 -6.93 21.04 -27.04
CA LYS A 71 -5.54 21.38 -26.73
C LYS A 71 -5.01 20.66 -25.47
N VAL A 72 -5.89 20.00 -24.73
CA VAL A 72 -5.62 19.39 -23.43
C VAL A 72 -5.76 17.89 -23.52
N PRO A 73 -4.85 17.07 -22.98
CA PRO A 73 -4.95 15.61 -22.98
C PRO A 73 -5.99 15.12 -21.96
N ASN A 74 -7.28 15.46 -22.19
CA ASN A 74 -8.37 15.31 -21.25
C ASN A 74 -8.62 13.86 -20.80
N LEU A 75 -8.39 12.87 -21.70
CA LEU A 75 -8.55 11.46 -21.37
C LEU A 75 -7.63 11.04 -20.21
N LEU A 76 -6.40 11.55 -20.18
CA LEU A 76 -5.44 11.24 -19.11
C LEU A 76 -5.65 12.11 -17.88
N ILE A 77 -5.86 13.43 -18.04
CA ILE A 77 -5.92 14.32 -16.87
C ILE A 77 -7.19 14.12 -16.04
N ASN A 78 -8.31 13.78 -16.65
CA ASN A 78 -9.58 13.52 -15.95
C ASN A 78 -9.93 12.02 -15.85
N GLY A 79 -9.24 11.19 -16.62
CA GLY A 79 -9.58 9.78 -16.72
C GLY A 79 -10.92 9.52 -17.40
N SER A 80 -11.33 8.28 -17.41
CA SER A 80 -12.62 7.83 -17.92
C SER A 80 -13.03 6.53 -17.23
N SER A 81 -14.32 6.39 -16.91
CA SER A 81 -14.88 5.15 -16.40
C SER A 81 -16.19 4.87 -17.14
N GLY A 82 -16.32 3.66 -17.68
CA GLY A 82 -17.49 3.27 -18.43
C GLY A 82 -17.59 1.76 -18.65
N ILE A 83 -18.82 1.30 -18.79
CA ILE A 83 -19.14 -0.11 -19.04
C ILE A 83 -19.93 -0.20 -20.33
N ALA A 84 -19.42 -0.95 -21.28
CA ALA A 84 -20.09 -1.28 -22.53
C ALA A 84 -20.32 -2.79 -22.63
N VAL A 85 -21.05 -3.24 -23.67
CA VAL A 85 -21.24 -4.67 -23.89
C VAL A 85 -19.91 -5.32 -24.30
N GLY A 86 -19.44 -6.24 -23.49
CA GLY A 86 -18.22 -7.01 -23.75
C GLY A 86 -16.92 -6.26 -23.42
N MET A 87 -16.96 -5.00 -23.02
CA MET A 87 -15.76 -4.24 -22.64
C MET A 87 -16.06 -3.18 -21.58
N ALA A 88 -15.05 -2.85 -20.78
CA ALA A 88 -15.12 -1.76 -19.81
C ALA A 88 -13.83 -0.94 -19.87
N THR A 89 -13.92 0.34 -19.55
CA THR A 89 -12.77 1.22 -19.38
C THR A 89 -12.75 1.78 -17.98
N ASN A 90 -11.56 1.93 -17.42
CA ASN A 90 -11.33 2.59 -16.14
C ASN A 90 -9.95 3.22 -16.13
N ILE A 91 -9.84 4.41 -16.71
CA ILE A 91 -8.60 5.18 -16.83
C ILE A 91 -8.53 6.14 -15.64
N PRO A 92 -7.48 6.08 -14.81
CA PRO A 92 -7.34 6.99 -13.68
C PRO A 92 -6.99 8.41 -14.14
N PRO A 93 -7.38 9.43 -13.38
CA PRO A 93 -6.96 10.81 -13.62
C PRO A 93 -5.46 11.00 -13.30
N HIS A 94 -4.84 12.00 -13.95
CA HIS A 94 -3.42 12.33 -13.80
C HIS A 94 -3.21 13.85 -13.65
N ASN A 95 -2.05 14.23 -13.16
CA ASN A 95 -1.66 15.64 -13.06
C ASN A 95 -1.40 16.25 -14.44
N LEU A 96 -1.98 17.43 -14.71
CA LEU A 96 -1.87 18.12 -16.00
C LEU A 96 -0.41 18.47 -16.35
N THR A 97 0.33 18.99 -15.39
CA THR A 97 1.74 19.38 -15.58
C THR A 97 2.58 18.17 -15.98
N GLU A 98 2.37 17.05 -15.31
CA GLU A 98 3.09 15.81 -15.54
C GLU A 98 2.78 15.22 -16.92
N VAL A 99 1.49 15.16 -17.29
CA VAL A 99 1.07 14.62 -18.60
C VAL A 99 1.59 15.50 -19.73
N ILE A 100 1.54 16.83 -19.60
CA ILE A 100 2.11 17.73 -20.63
C ILE A 100 3.64 17.54 -20.70
N ASN A 101 4.34 17.44 -19.59
CA ASN A 101 5.78 17.17 -19.60
C ASN A 101 6.09 15.83 -20.31
N GLY A 102 5.27 14.79 -20.09
CA GLY A 102 5.38 13.53 -20.84
C GLY A 102 5.13 13.70 -22.35
N CYS A 103 4.13 14.51 -22.75
CA CYS A 103 3.91 14.84 -24.15
C CYS A 103 5.11 15.58 -24.76
N LEU A 104 5.70 16.54 -24.05
CA LEU A 104 6.88 17.28 -24.49
C LEU A 104 8.10 16.37 -24.62
N ALA A 105 8.31 15.48 -23.66
CA ALA A 105 9.39 14.47 -23.71
C ALA A 105 9.23 13.53 -24.92
N LEU A 106 8.00 13.08 -25.22
CA LEU A 106 7.69 12.26 -26.41
C LEU A 106 7.92 13.03 -27.72
N ILE A 107 7.62 14.32 -27.75
CA ILE A 107 7.89 15.17 -28.91
C ILE A 107 9.41 15.35 -29.15
N ASP A 108 10.20 15.41 -28.08
CA ASP A 108 11.65 15.52 -28.16
C ASP A 108 12.33 14.22 -28.58
N ASP A 109 11.85 13.12 -28.05
CA ASP A 109 12.32 11.76 -28.37
C ASP A 109 11.15 10.83 -28.67
N PRO A 110 10.78 10.63 -29.96
CA PRO A 110 9.71 9.70 -30.34
C PRO A 110 9.96 8.24 -29.92
N ASP A 111 11.21 7.84 -29.71
CA ASP A 111 11.60 6.50 -29.30
C ASP A 111 11.69 6.33 -27.77
N ILE A 112 11.37 7.36 -27.00
CA ILE A 112 11.36 7.35 -25.53
C ILE A 112 10.67 6.11 -24.98
N THR A 113 11.30 5.47 -23.99
CA THR A 113 10.72 4.29 -23.31
C THR A 113 9.62 4.69 -22.32
N ILE A 114 8.74 3.72 -22.02
CA ILE A 114 7.69 3.93 -21.01
C ILE A 114 8.31 4.26 -19.64
N ASP A 115 9.43 3.63 -19.29
CA ASP A 115 10.12 3.86 -18.02
C ASP A 115 10.66 5.30 -17.93
N ALA A 116 11.20 5.85 -19.01
CA ALA A 116 11.62 7.26 -19.06
C ALA A 116 10.42 8.22 -19.01
N LEU A 117 9.29 7.87 -19.65
CA LEU A 117 8.04 8.64 -19.52
C LEU A 117 7.52 8.67 -18.08
N MET A 118 7.74 7.61 -17.29
CA MET A 118 7.36 7.54 -15.90
C MET A 118 8.17 8.48 -14.97
N GLU A 119 9.29 9.02 -15.44
CA GLU A 119 9.99 10.10 -14.72
C GLU A 119 9.18 11.40 -14.74
N SER A 120 8.49 11.65 -15.86
CA SER A 120 7.57 12.81 -16.01
C SER A 120 6.18 12.53 -15.45
N ILE A 121 5.68 11.30 -15.57
CA ILE A 121 4.32 10.88 -15.15
C ILE A 121 4.46 9.73 -14.16
N PRO A 122 4.75 9.99 -12.88
CA PRO A 122 5.05 8.94 -11.90
C PRO A 122 3.85 8.06 -11.54
N GLY A 123 2.62 8.52 -11.75
CA GLY A 123 1.42 7.77 -11.45
C GLY A 123 0.13 8.58 -11.53
N PRO A 124 -1.02 7.96 -11.27
CA PRO A 124 -2.31 8.64 -11.14
C PRO A 124 -2.29 9.77 -10.11
N ASP A 125 -3.15 10.78 -10.31
CA ASP A 125 -3.35 11.91 -9.41
C ASP A 125 -4.86 12.14 -9.19
N PHE A 126 -5.38 11.62 -8.07
CA PHE A 126 -6.80 11.60 -7.80
C PHE A 126 -7.32 12.94 -7.27
N PRO A 127 -8.56 13.35 -7.60
CA PRO A 127 -9.16 14.59 -7.10
C PRO A 127 -9.32 14.62 -5.58
N THR A 128 -9.53 13.47 -4.94
CA THR A 128 -9.66 13.31 -3.49
C THR A 128 -8.32 13.08 -2.79
N ALA A 129 -7.20 13.27 -3.50
CA ALA A 129 -5.86 13.05 -3.01
C ALA A 129 -5.62 11.58 -2.55
N GLY A 130 -5.35 11.34 -1.27
CA GLY A 130 -5.04 10.02 -0.73
C GLY A 130 -3.60 9.58 -1.03
N VAL A 131 -3.28 8.35 -0.66
CA VAL A 131 -1.93 7.77 -0.77
C VAL A 131 -1.98 6.49 -1.59
N ILE A 132 -1.17 6.42 -2.64
CA ILE A 132 -0.97 5.18 -3.41
C ILE A 132 0.08 4.31 -2.71
N ASN A 133 -0.30 3.08 -2.37
CA ASN A 133 0.55 2.13 -1.67
C ASN A 133 1.31 1.23 -2.66
N GLY A 134 2.55 1.61 -2.96
CA GLY A 134 3.46 0.89 -3.86
C GLY A 134 3.31 1.24 -5.34
N ARG A 135 4.39 1.09 -6.12
CA ARG A 135 4.48 1.47 -7.54
C ARG A 135 4.23 0.33 -8.52
N ALA A 136 4.26 -0.94 -8.06
CA ALA A 136 4.20 -2.11 -8.95
C ALA A 136 2.97 -2.11 -9.88
N GLY A 137 1.79 -1.79 -9.34
CA GLY A 137 0.56 -1.72 -10.11
C GLY A 137 0.51 -0.56 -11.12
N ILE A 138 1.22 0.55 -10.85
CA ILE A 138 1.36 1.67 -11.79
C ILE A 138 2.25 1.25 -12.97
N ILE A 139 3.41 0.64 -12.66
CA ILE A 139 4.36 0.16 -13.68
C ILE A 139 3.69 -0.85 -14.61
N GLU A 140 2.96 -1.81 -14.04
CA GLU A 140 2.18 -2.79 -14.80
C GLU A 140 1.16 -2.10 -15.72
N ALA A 141 0.35 -1.17 -15.16
CA ALA A 141 -0.67 -0.45 -15.89
C ALA A 141 -0.09 0.38 -17.05
N TYR A 142 1.01 1.07 -16.82
CA TYR A 142 1.61 1.93 -17.86
C TYR A 142 2.27 1.13 -18.97
N ARG A 143 2.79 -0.07 -18.67
CA ARG A 143 3.37 -0.96 -19.70
C ARG A 143 2.34 -1.77 -20.47
N THR A 144 1.25 -2.18 -19.84
CA THR A 144 0.29 -3.15 -20.41
C THR A 144 -1.10 -2.57 -20.65
N GLY A 145 -1.40 -1.37 -20.15
CA GLY A 145 -2.74 -0.79 -20.13
C GLY A 145 -3.65 -1.38 -19.05
N ARG A 146 -3.17 -2.31 -18.21
CA ARG A 146 -3.92 -2.93 -17.11
C ARG A 146 -3.06 -3.03 -15.86
N GLY A 147 -3.67 -2.76 -14.70
CA GLY A 147 -2.98 -2.85 -13.41
C GLY A 147 -3.92 -2.65 -12.23
N ARG A 148 -3.40 -2.86 -11.02
CA ARG A 148 -4.15 -2.66 -9.78
C ARG A 148 -3.36 -1.74 -8.87
N VAL A 149 -3.96 -0.64 -8.47
CA VAL A 149 -3.35 0.36 -7.59
C VAL A 149 -4.13 0.39 -6.29
N ARG A 150 -3.44 0.23 -5.16
CA ARG A 150 -4.04 0.38 -3.82
C ARG A 150 -4.01 1.83 -3.42
N ILE A 151 -5.15 2.37 -3.04
CA ILE A 151 -5.30 3.75 -2.58
C ILE A 151 -5.74 3.71 -1.13
N ARG A 152 -4.96 4.36 -0.26
CA ARG A 152 -5.26 4.53 1.17
C ARG A 152 -5.77 5.93 1.46
N ALA A 153 -6.65 6.02 2.44
CA ALA A 153 -7.00 7.26 3.10
C ALA A 153 -5.74 7.89 3.73
N ARG A 154 -5.63 9.21 3.72
CA ARG A 154 -4.62 9.92 4.52
C ARG A 154 -5.15 10.08 5.93
N ALA A 155 -4.49 9.44 6.87
CA ALA A 155 -4.83 9.51 8.27
C ALA A 155 -3.59 9.83 9.10
N ARG A 156 -3.77 10.52 10.22
CA ARG A 156 -2.73 10.79 11.22
C ARG A 156 -3.24 10.46 12.61
N ILE A 157 -2.32 10.10 13.48
CA ILE A 157 -2.62 9.79 14.88
C ILE A 157 -2.17 10.98 15.72
N GLU A 158 -3.06 11.50 16.53
CA GLU A 158 -2.79 12.58 17.48
C GLU A 158 -3.03 12.08 18.90
N ASN A 159 -2.20 12.54 19.84
CA ASN A 159 -2.41 12.31 21.27
C ASN A 159 -3.26 13.46 21.84
N ASP A 160 -4.44 13.14 22.37
CA ASP A 160 -5.21 14.11 23.13
C ASP A 160 -4.50 14.44 24.46
N SER A 161 -3.90 15.62 24.51
CA SER A 161 -3.15 16.09 25.68
C SER A 161 -3.97 16.19 26.95
N LYS A 162 -5.31 16.19 26.88
CA LYS A 162 -6.20 16.30 28.03
C LYS A 162 -6.51 14.95 28.69
N ASN A 163 -6.64 13.90 27.89
CA ASN A 163 -7.14 12.60 28.36
C ASN A 163 -6.13 11.47 28.20
N GLY A 164 -4.97 11.71 27.55
CA GLY A 164 -3.95 10.71 27.25
C GLY A 164 -4.47 9.58 26.35
N ARG A 165 -5.45 9.88 25.47
CA ARG A 165 -6.01 8.97 24.47
C ARG A 165 -5.46 9.31 23.10
N GLU A 166 -5.27 8.31 22.28
CA GLU A 166 -4.97 8.51 20.87
C GLU A 166 -6.26 8.74 20.06
N VAL A 167 -6.16 9.60 19.06
CA VAL A 167 -7.23 9.96 18.14
C VAL A 167 -6.71 9.81 16.72
N ILE A 168 -7.42 9.06 15.90
CA ILE A 168 -7.14 8.95 14.47
C ILE A 168 -7.97 10.01 13.73
N ILE A 169 -7.28 10.86 12.97
CA ILE A 169 -7.89 11.90 12.15
C ILE A 169 -7.71 11.53 10.69
N VAL A 170 -8.81 11.36 9.95
CA VAL A 170 -8.79 11.07 8.52
C VAL A 170 -9.12 12.35 7.76
N GLU A 171 -8.18 12.81 6.94
CA GLU A 171 -8.27 14.07 6.17
C GLU A 171 -8.59 13.84 4.69
N GLU A 172 -8.26 12.68 4.15
CA GLU A 172 -8.50 12.31 2.76
C GLU A 172 -8.99 10.86 2.68
N ILE A 173 -9.93 10.58 1.79
CA ILE A 173 -10.43 9.22 1.52
C ILE A 173 -10.10 8.79 0.10
N PRO A 174 -10.03 7.48 -0.18
CA PRO A 174 -9.77 6.97 -1.51
C PRO A 174 -10.78 7.46 -2.54
N TYR A 175 -10.33 7.62 -3.78
CA TYR A 175 -11.17 8.05 -4.88
C TYR A 175 -12.39 7.15 -5.09
N GLN A 176 -13.55 7.75 -5.35
CA GLN A 176 -14.85 7.10 -5.52
C GLN A 176 -15.43 6.45 -4.25
N VAL A 177 -14.84 6.66 -3.10
CA VAL A 177 -15.42 6.23 -1.82
C VAL A 177 -16.44 7.27 -1.31
N ASN A 178 -17.58 6.79 -0.87
CA ASN A 178 -18.60 7.62 -0.22
C ASN A 178 -18.29 7.76 1.27
N LYS A 179 -18.12 9.00 1.76
CA LYS A 179 -17.72 9.28 3.14
C LYS A 179 -18.76 8.79 4.16
N ALA A 180 -20.02 9.07 3.96
CA ALA A 180 -21.10 8.66 4.88
C ALA A 180 -21.16 7.13 5.02
N ARG A 181 -21.12 6.39 3.90
CA ARG A 181 -21.10 4.93 3.91
C ARG A 181 -19.85 4.35 4.58
N LEU A 182 -18.71 5.01 4.44
CA LEU A 182 -17.49 4.61 5.12
C LEU A 182 -17.66 4.74 6.64
N ILE A 183 -18.19 5.86 7.12
CA ILE A 183 -18.48 6.11 8.53
C ILE A 183 -19.50 5.09 9.07
N GLU A 184 -20.59 4.85 8.35
CA GLU A 184 -21.59 3.84 8.70
C GLU A 184 -20.97 2.44 8.81
N LYS A 185 -20.10 2.06 7.86
CA LYS A 185 -19.42 0.76 7.88
C LYS A 185 -18.47 0.61 9.06
N ILE A 186 -17.72 1.64 9.41
CA ILE A 186 -16.88 1.64 10.61
C ILE A 186 -17.75 1.44 11.86
N ALA A 187 -18.84 2.20 12.00
CA ALA A 187 -19.76 2.08 13.13
C ALA A 187 -20.42 0.68 13.21
N GLU A 188 -20.74 0.06 12.08
CA GLU A 188 -21.26 -1.32 12.01
C GLU A 188 -20.25 -2.31 12.57
N LEU A 189 -18.98 -2.25 12.09
CA LEU A 189 -17.91 -3.15 12.53
C LEU A 189 -17.59 -3.01 14.02
N VAL A 190 -17.67 -1.80 14.56
CA VAL A 190 -17.53 -1.54 16.00
C VAL A 190 -18.66 -2.19 16.79
N ARG A 191 -19.90 -2.07 16.31
CA ARG A 191 -21.09 -2.68 16.93
C ARG A 191 -21.04 -4.22 16.90
N GLU A 192 -20.53 -4.77 15.80
CA GLU A 192 -20.34 -6.22 15.62
C GLU A 192 -19.11 -6.75 16.38
N LYS A 193 -18.34 -5.89 17.07
CA LYS A 193 -17.09 -6.22 17.76
C LYS A 193 -16.02 -6.84 16.84
N LYS A 194 -16.02 -6.48 15.58
CA LYS A 194 -14.98 -6.84 14.62
C LYS A 194 -13.83 -5.81 14.61
N LEU A 195 -14.16 -4.56 14.93
CA LEU A 195 -13.21 -3.49 15.23
C LEU A 195 -13.36 -3.14 16.72
N GLU A 196 -12.32 -3.40 17.48
CA GLU A 196 -12.24 -3.05 18.90
C GLU A 196 -11.36 -1.80 19.07
N GLY A 197 -11.39 -1.20 20.24
CA GLY A 197 -10.54 -0.04 20.57
C GLY A 197 -11.13 1.34 20.26
N ILE A 198 -12.22 1.44 19.49
CA ILE A 198 -12.86 2.71 19.17
C ILE A 198 -13.88 3.08 20.26
N SER A 199 -13.80 4.32 20.76
CA SER A 199 -14.76 4.87 21.74
C SER A 199 -15.82 5.76 21.11
N GLU A 200 -15.43 6.62 20.16
CA GLU A 200 -16.33 7.57 19.48
C GLU A 200 -15.91 7.77 18.03
N LEU A 201 -16.89 8.02 17.15
CA LEU A 201 -16.71 8.30 15.74
C LEU A 201 -17.54 9.53 15.38
N ARG A 202 -16.86 10.59 14.90
CA ARG A 202 -17.50 11.86 14.52
C ARG A 202 -17.07 12.31 13.14
N ASP A 203 -17.97 12.95 12.43
CA ASP A 203 -17.68 13.70 11.22
C ASP A 203 -17.61 15.19 11.58
N GLU A 204 -16.41 15.76 11.48
CA GLU A 204 -16.13 17.17 11.73
C GLU A 204 -15.78 17.91 10.43
N SER A 205 -16.14 17.33 9.27
CA SER A 205 -15.89 17.95 7.98
C SER A 205 -16.64 19.26 7.82
N ASP A 206 -15.97 20.26 7.30
CA ASP A 206 -16.55 21.58 7.03
C ASP A 206 -16.15 22.12 5.64
N LYS A 207 -16.36 23.43 5.40
CA LYS A 207 -15.98 24.11 4.15
C LYS A 207 -14.47 24.15 3.89
N ASP A 208 -13.64 23.99 4.93
CA ASP A 208 -12.19 24.09 4.84
C ASP A 208 -11.55 22.72 4.55
N GLY A 209 -12.31 21.61 4.75
CA GLY A 209 -11.84 20.27 4.39
C GLY A 209 -12.60 19.12 5.04
N MET A 210 -12.22 17.92 4.66
CA MET A 210 -12.70 16.68 5.26
C MET A 210 -11.96 16.40 6.57
N ARG A 211 -12.72 16.02 7.61
CA ARG A 211 -12.18 15.64 8.91
C ARG A 211 -13.07 14.59 9.58
N ILE A 212 -12.67 13.33 9.52
CA ILE A 212 -13.32 12.25 10.27
C ILE A 212 -12.45 12.00 11.51
N VAL A 213 -13.06 12.06 12.69
CA VAL A 213 -12.39 11.89 13.98
C VAL A 213 -12.81 10.57 14.60
N ILE A 214 -11.84 9.72 14.89
CA ILE A 214 -12.01 8.40 15.50
C ILE A 214 -11.27 8.40 16.83
N GLU A 215 -11.99 8.52 17.95
CA GLU A 215 -11.41 8.49 19.28
C GLU A 215 -11.20 7.05 19.73
N LEU A 216 -10.01 6.77 20.29
CA LEU A 216 -9.67 5.45 20.78
C LEU A 216 -9.97 5.32 22.28
N ARG A 217 -10.10 4.10 22.75
CA ARG A 217 -10.18 3.79 24.17
C ARG A 217 -8.80 3.98 24.80
N ARG A 218 -8.77 4.21 26.10
CA ARG A 218 -7.51 4.36 26.83
C ARG A 218 -6.70 3.05 26.79
N GLY A 219 -5.43 3.13 26.40
CA GLY A 219 -4.51 1.99 26.33
C GLY A 219 -4.51 1.27 24.98
N GLU A 220 -5.33 1.71 24.01
CA GLU A 220 -5.28 1.17 22.65
C GLU A 220 -4.16 1.83 21.85
N VAL A 221 -3.55 1.06 20.94
CA VAL A 221 -2.47 1.52 20.05
C VAL A 221 -3.08 1.97 18.74
N GLY A 222 -2.97 3.26 18.42
CA GLY A 222 -3.60 3.86 17.23
C GLY A 222 -3.16 3.25 15.92
N GLU A 223 -1.90 2.85 15.78
CA GLU A 223 -1.40 2.19 14.56
C GLU A 223 -2.10 0.86 14.30
N VAL A 224 -2.32 0.04 15.33
CA VAL A 224 -3.02 -1.24 15.21
C VAL A 224 -4.47 -1.04 14.79
N VAL A 225 -5.16 -0.06 15.39
CA VAL A 225 -6.54 0.25 15.03
C VAL A 225 -6.61 0.80 13.60
N LEU A 226 -5.69 1.68 13.21
CA LEU A 226 -5.60 2.24 11.85
C LEU A 226 -5.36 1.14 10.81
N ASN A 227 -4.46 0.20 11.09
CA ASN A 227 -4.19 -0.95 10.22
C ASN A 227 -5.44 -1.84 10.06
N ASN A 228 -6.17 -2.07 11.15
CA ASN A 228 -7.45 -2.79 11.09
C ASN A 228 -8.51 -2.04 10.27
N LEU A 229 -8.57 -0.71 10.36
CA LEU A 229 -9.43 0.12 9.53
C LEU A 229 -9.09 -0.02 8.04
N TYR A 230 -7.80 0.00 7.66
CA TYR A 230 -7.37 -0.25 6.29
C TYR A 230 -7.74 -1.65 5.81
N ALA A 231 -7.55 -2.67 6.63
CA ALA A 231 -7.82 -4.06 6.25
C ALA A 231 -9.32 -4.40 6.13
N GLN A 232 -10.20 -3.74 6.89
CA GLN A 232 -11.61 -4.13 7.03
C GLN A 232 -12.61 -3.14 6.44
N THR A 233 -12.14 -1.96 5.98
CA THR A 233 -13.00 -0.89 5.46
C THR A 233 -12.50 -0.33 4.14
N GLN A 234 -13.28 0.59 3.55
CA GLN A 234 -12.88 1.31 2.35
C GLN A 234 -11.85 2.43 2.60
N MET A 235 -11.25 2.49 3.78
CA MET A 235 -10.08 3.33 4.01
C MET A 235 -8.86 2.89 3.17
N GLU A 236 -8.82 1.63 2.74
CA GLU A 236 -7.98 1.16 1.65
C GLU A 236 -8.86 0.53 0.58
N THR A 237 -8.67 0.92 -0.69
CA THR A 237 -9.38 0.36 -1.84
C THR A 237 -8.42 0.01 -2.96
N VAL A 238 -8.86 -0.87 -3.85
CA VAL A 238 -8.10 -1.22 -5.06
C VAL A 238 -8.76 -0.56 -6.27
N PHE A 239 -8.04 0.34 -6.93
CA PHE A 239 -8.43 0.89 -8.22
C PHE A 239 -7.89 0.00 -9.34
N GLY A 240 -8.81 -0.67 -10.03
CA GLY A 240 -8.46 -1.52 -11.18
C GLY A 240 -8.30 -0.68 -12.44
N ILE A 241 -7.09 -0.45 -12.90
CA ILE A 241 -6.80 0.29 -14.12
C ILE A 241 -7.08 -0.61 -15.34
N ASN A 242 -7.82 -0.07 -16.32
CA ASN A 242 -8.07 -0.70 -17.61
C ASN A 242 -8.18 0.39 -18.68
N CYS A 243 -7.10 0.62 -19.39
CA CYS A 243 -6.95 1.71 -20.36
C CYS A 243 -7.51 1.32 -21.73
N VAL A 244 -8.82 1.06 -21.80
CA VAL A 244 -9.50 0.83 -23.08
C VAL A 244 -9.96 2.16 -23.66
N ALA A 245 -9.53 2.48 -24.87
CA ALA A 245 -9.95 3.67 -25.60
C ALA A 245 -10.15 3.39 -27.07
N LEU A 246 -10.79 4.32 -27.78
CA LEU A 246 -10.98 4.26 -29.23
C LEU A 246 -9.83 5.01 -29.92
N VAL A 247 -9.15 4.34 -30.82
CA VAL A 247 -8.17 4.95 -31.72
C VAL A 247 -8.63 4.70 -33.14
N ASP A 248 -8.86 5.76 -33.89
CA ASP A 248 -9.40 5.69 -35.26
C ASP A 248 -10.69 4.83 -35.34
N GLY A 249 -11.60 5.02 -34.35
CA GLY A 249 -12.87 4.28 -34.26
C GLY A 249 -12.76 2.84 -33.77
N ARG A 250 -11.58 2.31 -33.47
CA ARG A 250 -11.35 0.92 -33.02
C ARG A 250 -10.99 0.87 -31.53
N PRO A 251 -11.68 0.03 -30.73
CA PRO A 251 -11.33 -0.15 -29.32
C PRO A 251 -10.02 -0.93 -29.18
N GLY A 252 -9.17 -0.48 -28.27
CA GLY A 252 -7.91 -1.14 -27.93
C GLY A 252 -7.53 -0.88 -26.48
N VAL A 253 -6.75 -1.81 -25.88
CA VAL A 253 -6.09 -1.57 -24.61
C VAL A 253 -4.79 -0.84 -24.92
N LEU A 254 -4.62 0.35 -24.39
CA LEU A 254 -3.49 1.22 -24.69
C LEU A 254 -2.55 1.32 -23.48
N ASN A 255 -1.25 1.27 -23.75
CA ASN A 255 -0.24 1.64 -22.77
C ASN A 255 -0.07 3.17 -22.68
N LEU A 256 0.72 3.65 -21.72
CA LEU A 256 0.90 5.09 -21.51
C LEU A 256 1.44 5.79 -22.75
N LYS A 257 2.46 5.23 -23.43
CA LYS A 257 3.09 5.81 -24.62
C LYS A 257 2.09 5.91 -25.77
N GLU A 258 1.33 4.86 -26.03
CA GLU A 258 0.31 4.83 -27.10
C GLU A 258 -0.78 5.89 -26.89
N MET A 259 -1.19 6.15 -25.63
CA MET A 259 -2.16 7.22 -25.33
C MET A 259 -1.59 8.61 -25.61
N LEU A 260 -0.33 8.86 -25.24
CA LEU A 260 0.34 10.14 -25.53
C LEU A 260 0.59 10.31 -27.03
N GLU A 261 1.01 9.28 -27.74
CA GLU A 261 1.20 9.28 -29.20
C GLU A 261 -0.11 9.60 -29.94
N ALA A 262 -1.22 8.98 -29.52
CA ALA A 262 -2.53 9.26 -30.09
C ALA A 262 -2.94 10.73 -29.92
N PHE A 263 -2.71 11.30 -28.74
CA PHE A 263 -2.97 12.71 -28.46
C PHE A 263 -2.08 13.63 -29.30
N VAL A 264 -0.77 13.42 -29.34
CA VAL A 264 0.18 14.23 -30.13
C VAL A 264 -0.14 14.14 -31.61
N ARG A 265 -0.49 12.96 -32.15
CA ARG A 265 -0.92 12.77 -33.53
C ARG A 265 -2.19 13.58 -33.82
N HIS A 266 -3.18 13.52 -32.94
CA HIS A 266 -4.39 14.32 -33.06
C HIS A 266 -4.09 15.82 -33.05
N ARG A 267 -3.21 16.30 -32.17
CA ARG A 267 -2.78 17.70 -32.16
C ARG A 267 -2.13 18.13 -33.48
N ARG A 268 -1.30 17.26 -34.08
CA ARG A 268 -0.71 17.55 -35.40
C ARG A 268 -1.80 17.74 -36.46
N GLN A 269 -2.82 16.87 -36.50
CA GLN A 269 -3.94 16.99 -37.45
C GLN A 269 -4.73 18.28 -37.23
N VAL A 270 -5.08 18.60 -35.97
CA VAL A 270 -5.86 19.80 -35.63
C VAL A 270 -5.10 21.06 -36.02
N VAL A 271 -3.80 21.19 -35.67
CA VAL A 271 -2.99 22.37 -36.01
C VAL A 271 -2.81 22.48 -37.52
N THR A 272 -2.60 21.39 -38.23
CA THR A 272 -2.50 21.40 -39.70
C THR A 272 -3.81 21.88 -40.35
N ARG A 273 -4.96 21.32 -39.97
CA ARG A 273 -6.27 21.70 -40.50
C ARG A 273 -6.64 23.17 -40.15
N ARG A 274 -6.38 23.59 -38.92
CA ARG A 274 -6.52 24.98 -38.50
C ARG A 274 -5.68 25.92 -39.37
N THR A 275 -4.43 25.56 -39.58
CA THR A 275 -3.50 26.41 -40.36
C THR A 275 -3.93 26.50 -41.82
N LEU A 276 -4.40 25.41 -42.42
CA LEU A 276 -4.98 25.39 -43.75
C LEU A 276 -6.22 26.31 -43.86
N PHE A 277 -7.12 26.22 -42.85
CA PHE A 277 -8.30 27.10 -42.80
C PHE A 277 -7.90 28.57 -42.68
N LEU A 278 -6.97 28.90 -41.80
CA LEU A 278 -6.49 30.27 -41.60
C LEU A 278 -5.73 30.78 -42.82
N LEU A 279 -4.95 29.95 -43.48
CA LEU A 279 -4.27 30.28 -44.74
C LEU A 279 -5.29 30.63 -45.83
N ARG A 280 -6.32 29.78 -46.01
CA ARG A 280 -7.40 30.00 -46.98
C ARG A 280 -8.10 31.35 -46.69
N LYS A 281 -8.46 31.60 -45.43
CA LYS A 281 -9.09 32.85 -45.02
C LYS A 281 -8.17 34.08 -45.18
N ALA A 282 -6.89 33.94 -44.88
CA ALA A 282 -5.90 35.00 -45.07
C ALA A 282 -5.69 35.29 -46.53
N ARG A 283 -5.65 34.28 -47.43
CA ARG A 283 -5.58 34.47 -48.89
C ARG A 283 -6.84 35.16 -49.47
N GLU A 284 -8.04 34.71 -49.05
CA GLU A 284 -9.30 35.36 -49.40
C GLU A 284 -9.28 36.86 -48.97
N ARG A 285 -8.87 37.15 -47.75
CA ARG A 285 -8.78 38.52 -47.22
C ARG A 285 -7.69 39.34 -47.94
N GLY A 286 -6.51 38.75 -48.12
CA GLY A 286 -5.38 39.37 -48.81
C GLY A 286 -5.75 39.75 -50.25
N HIS A 287 -6.46 38.85 -50.97
CA HIS A 287 -6.96 39.07 -52.33
C HIS A 287 -7.88 40.32 -52.39
N ILE A 288 -8.81 40.43 -51.44
CA ILE A 288 -9.67 41.61 -51.35
C ILE A 288 -8.87 42.90 -51.09
N LEU A 289 -7.94 42.85 -50.13
CA LEU A 289 -7.08 44.00 -49.77
C LEU A 289 -6.20 44.40 -50.94
N GLU A 290 -5.69 43.47 -51.71
CA GLU A 290 -4.94 43.67 -52.95
C GLU A 290 -5.74 44.45 -53.98
N GLY A 291 -6.97 44.01 -54.29
CA GLY A 291 -7.88 44.72 -55.19
C GLY A 291 -8.26 46.11 -54.72
N LEU A 292 -8.48 46.28 -53.41
CA LEU A 292 -8.72 47.58 -52.81
C LEU A 292 -7.52 48.52 -52.95
N SER A 293 -6.30 48.02 -52.72
CA SER A 293 -5.07 48.78 -52.88
C SER A 293 -4.87 49.24 -54.32
N VAL A 294 -5.14 48.34 -55.33
CA VAL A 294 -5.12 48.70 -56.75
C VAL A 294 -6.16 49.78 -57.07
N ALA A 295 -7.38 49.66 -56.51
CA ALA A 295 -8.45 50.66 -56.75
C ALA A 295 -8.11 52.03 -56.16
N LEU A 296 -7.46 52.03 -54.98
CA LEU A 296 -7.05 53.29 -54.34
C LEU A 296 -5.88 53.96 -55.06
N ALA A 297 -4.95 53.20 -55.63
CA ALA A 297 -3.89 53.75 -56.48
C ALA A 297 -4.43 54.30 -57.80
N ASN A 298 -5.61 53.88 -58.24
CA ASN A 298 -6.27 54.38 -59.47
C ASN A 298 -7.62 55.03 -59.16
N ILE A 299 -7.75 55.74 -58.04
CA ILE A 299 -9.03 56.15 -57.47
C ILE A 299 -9.84 57.05 -58.42
N ASP A 300 -9.22 57.99 -59.11
CA ASP A 300 -9.91 58.92 -60.01
C ASP A 300 -10.55 58.14 -61.18
N ALA A 301 -9.81 57.22 -61.80
CA ALA A 301 -10.30 56.40 -62.89
C ALA A 301 -11.42 55.40 -62.46
N VAL A 302 -11.31 54.86 -61.24
CA VAL A 302 -12.33 53.98 -60.66
C VAL A 302 -13.62 54.76 -60.37
N ILE A 303 -13.55 55.98 -59.79
CA ILE A 303 -14.71 56.82 -59.52
C ILE A 303 -15.38 57.22 -60.86
N GLU A 304 -14.62 57.64 -61.87
CA GLU A 304 -15.15 58.00 -63.16
C GLU A 304 -15.89 56.89 -63.86
N LEU A 305 -15.32 55.69 -63.84
CA LEU A 305 -15.92 54.44 -64.37
C LEU A 305 -17.23 54.10 -63.65
N ILE A 306 -17.26 54.17 -62.31
CA ILE A 306 -18.48 53.86 -61.53
C ILE A 306 -19.58 54.86 -61.81
N ARG A 307 -19.25 56.18 -61.90
CA ARG A 307 -20.21 57.25 -62.22
C ARG A 307 -20.82 57.19 -63.61
N ASN A 308 -20.05 56.69 -64.59
CA ASN A 308 -20.48 56.51 -65.97
C ASN A 308 -21.25 55.20 -66.20
N SER A 309 -21.30 54.31 -65.24
CA SER A 309 -22.01 53.05 -65.33
C SER A 309 -23.48 53.20 -64.93
N ALA A 310 -24.42 52.69 -65.74
CA ALA A 310 -25.85 52.78 -65.51
C ALA A 310 -26.38 51.98 -64.34
N THR A 311 -25.71 50.90 -64.00
CA THR A 311 -26.08 49.95 -62.90
C THR A 311 -24.84 49.42 -62.16
N PRO A 312 -24.95 49.06 -60.91
CA PRO A 312 -23.83 48.44 -60.16
C PRO A 312 -23.29 47.17 -60.85
N ALA A 313 -24.14 46.39 -61.50
CA ALA A 313 -23.71 45.17 -62.19
C ALA A 313 -22.82 45.49 -63.41
N LEU A 314 -23.17 46.54 -64.19
CA LEU A 314 -22.35 47.02 -65.32
C LEU A 314 -21.04 47.66 -64.82
N ALA A 315 -21.07 48.37 -63.72
CA ALA A 315 -19.85 48.91 -63.09
C ALA A 315 -18.89 47.74 -62.66
N ARG A 316 -19.42 46.70 -62.09
CA ARG A 316 -18.63 45.52 -61.72
C ARG A 316 -17.98 44.85 -62.93
N GLU A 317 -18.76 44.61 -64.00
CA GLU A 317 -18.24 44.01 -65.23
C GLU A 317 -17.16 44.91 -65.89
N ALA A 318 -17.34 46.20 -65.89
CA ALA A 318 -16.37 47.12 -66.43
C ALA A 318 -15.07 47.21 -65.57
N LEU A 319 -15.18 47.14 -64.24
CA LEU A 319 -14.00 47.08 -63.34
C LEU A 319 -13.17 45.79 -63.59
N VAL A 320 -13.81 44.68 -63.85
CA VAL A 320 -13.17 43.36 -64.14
C VAL A 320 -12.54 43.36 -65.54
N ALA A 321 -13.19 43.93 -66.54
CA ALA A 321 -12.73 43.94 -67.94
C ALA A 321 -11.48 44.80 -68.19
N GLN A 322 -11.24 45.81 -67.40
CA GLN A 322 -10.15 46.78 -67.59
C GLN A 322 -8.89 46.36 -66.79
N PRO A 323 -7.69 46.42 -67.42
CA PRO A 323 -6.42 46.30 -66.73
C PRO A 323 -6.11 47.57 -65.94
N TRP A 324 -5.65 47.45 -64.70
CA TRP A 324 -5.33 48.53 -63.74
C TRP A 324 -3.83 48.65 -63.52
N GLN A 325 -3.29 49.81 -63.25
CA GLN A 325 -1.90 49.96 -62.87
C GLN A 325 -1.71 49.48 -61.43
N ALA A 326 -0.67 48.65 -61.23
CA ALA A 326 -0.45 47.96 -59.96
C ALA A 326 0.82 48.41 -59.20
N SER A 327 1.39 49.57 -59.52
CA SER A 327 2.72 49.98 -59.08
C SER A 327 3.03 49.90 -57.58
N GLU A 328 2.08 50.20 -56.69
CA GLU A 328 2.24 50.04 -55.26
C GLU A 328 2.10 48.58 -54.76
N VAL A 329 1.23 47.80 -55.40
CA VAL A 329 0.95 46.41 -55.09
C VAL A 329 2.08 45.53 -55.58
N VAL A 330 2.70 45.82 -56.71
CA VAL A 330 3.83 45.08 -57.28
C VAL A 330 4.98 45.01 -56.26
N ALA A 331 5.37 46.14 -55.64
CA ALA A 331 6.47 46.18 -54.69
C ALA A 331 6.22 45.29 -53.43
N LEU A 332 4.96 45.17 -52.97
CA LEU A 332 4.57 44.33 -51.86
C LEU A 332 4.50 42.84 -52.25
N LEU A 333 4.00 42.54 -53.45
CA LEU A 333 3.92 41.17 -54.00
C LEU A 333 5.29 40.62 -54.42
N GLU A 334 6.21 41.47 -54.86
CA GLU A 334 7.61 41.02 -55.14
C GLU A 334 8.31 40.51 -53.87
N GLN A 335 8.01 41.07 -52.70
CA GLN A 335 8.54 40.59 -51.43
C GLN A 335 7.89 39.30 -50.92
N ALA A 336 6.56 39.13 -51.17
CA ALA A 336 5.77 38.01 -50.65
C ALA A 336 5.59 36.88 -51.66
N GLY A 337 5.88 37.10 -52.95
CA GLY A 337 5.57 36.22 -54.08
C GLY A 337 4.27 36.58 -54.76
N ALA A 338 4.27 36.65 -56.07
CA ALA A 338 3.15 37.13 -56.92
C ALA A 338 1.84 36.36 -56.77
N SER A 339 1.87 35.18 -56.13
CA SER A 339 0.70 34.33 -55.87
C SER A 339 0.34 34.22 -54.39
N ALA A 340 1.01 34.96 -53.48
CA ALA A 340 0.83 34.82 -52.05
C ALA A 340 -0.63 34.98 -51.61
N CYS A 341 -1.34 35.98 -52.11
CA CYS A 341 -2.74 36.23 -51.80
C CYS A 341 -3.74 35.58 -52.76
N ARG A 342 -3.28 34.66 -53.64
CA ARG A 342 -4.18 34.04 -54.63
C ARG A 342 -5.04 33.00 -53.97
N PRO A 343 -6.40 33.14 -53.93
CA PRO A 343 -7.31 32.13 -53.49
C PRO A 343 -7.23 30.87 -54.32
N ASP A 344 -7.46 29.70 -53.72
CA ASP A 344 -7.53 28.43 -54.45
C ASP A 344 -8.70 28.44 -55.44
N GLY A 345 -8.44 28.05 -56.70
CA GLY A 345 -9.45 27.98 -57.76
C GLY A 345 -9.72 29.33 -58.46
N LEU A 346 -9.02 30.42 -58.14
CA LEU A 346 -9.16 31.66 -58.90
C LEU A 346 -8.65 31.49 -60.33
N PRO A 347 -9.46 31.83 -61.41
CA PRO A 347 -9.03 31.71 -62.79
C PRO A 347 -7.74 32.48 -63.07
N ALA A 348 -6.85 31.97 -63.91
CA ALA A 348 -5.52 32.48 -64.18
C ALA A 348 -5.53 33.90 -64.77
N GLU A 349 -6.63 34.33 -65.35
CA GLU A 349 -6.81 35.64 -65.96
C GLU A 349 -6.90 36.81 -64.99
N TYR A 350 -7.15 36.53 -63.66
CA TYR A 350 -7.22 37.56 -62.61
C TYR A 350 -5.90 37.66 -61.84
N GLY A 351 -5.61 38.82 -61.30
CA GLY A 351 -4.43 39.10 -60.51
C GLY A 351 -3.40 39.88 -61.33
N LEU A 352 -2.13 39.81 -60.89
CA LEU A 352 -1.01 40.53 -61.48
C LEU A 352 -0.56 39.88 -62.81
N ASP A 353 -0.48 40.67 -63.89
CA ASP A 353 0.06 40.30 -65.18
C ASP A 353 1.08 41.35 -65.62
N GLY A 354 2.36 41.14 -65.34
CA GLY A 354 3.41 42.12 -65.51
C GLY A 354 3.21 43.34 -64.63
N GLU A 355 3.06 44.52 -65.21
CA GLU A 355 2.81 45.80 -64.50
C GLU A 355 1.31 46.10 -64.34
N SER A 356 0.43 45.27 -64.93
CA SER A 356 -1.01 45.44 -64.88
C SER A 356 -1.67 44.43 -63.96
N TYR A 357 -2.80 44.84 -63.39
CA TYR A 357 -3.60 44.00 -62.48
C TYR A 357 -5.02 43.85 -63.01
N ARG A 358 -5.52 42.62 -63.14
CA ARG A 358 -6.91 42.36 -63.47
C ARG A 358 -7.71 41.99 -62.20
N LEU A 359 -8.72 42.79 -61.90
CA LEU A 359 -9.58 42.59 -60.73
C LEU A 359 -10.48 41.38 -60.93
N SER A 360 -10.66 40.60 -59.89
CA SER A 360 -11.67 39.53 -59.83
C SER A 360 -13.08 40.12 -59.58
N PRO A 361 -14.14 39.33 -59.88
CA PRO A 361 -15.51 39.76 -59.56
C PRO A 361 -15.72 40.08 -58.09
N GLU A 362 -15.07 39.36 -57.18
CA GLU A 362 -15.11 39.52 -55.74
C GLU A 362 -14.42 40.84 -55.32
N GLN A 363 -13.27 41.14 -55.91
CA GLN A 363 -12.56 42.40 -55.69
C GLN A 363 -13.37 43.58 -56.22
N ALA A 364 -13.93 43.48 -57.42
CA ALA A 364 -14.79 44.52 -58.01
C ALA A 364 -16.03 44.79 -57.14
N GLN A 365 -16.63 43.76 -56.58
CA GLN A 365 -17.75 43.90 -55.63
C GLN A 365 -17.30 44.63 -54.36
N ALA A 366 -16.15 44.24 -53.79
CA ALA A 366 -15.59 44.87 -52.58
C ALA A 366 -15.27 46.39 -52.81
N ILE A 367 -14.83 46.75 -54.01
CA ILE A 367 -14.61 48.15 -54.41
C ILE A 367 -15.93 48.92 -54.45
N LEU A 368 -17.00 48.34 -55.04
CA LEU A 368 -18.31 48.96 -55.06
C LEU A 368 -18.97 49.15 -53.71
N ASP A 369 -18.65 48.28 -52.77
CA ASP A 369 -19.11 48.30 -51.37
C ASP A 369 -18.30 49.25 -50.50
N LEU A 370 -17.22 49.91 -51.05
CA LEU A 370 -16.41 50.84 -50.31
C LEU A 370 -17.22 52.11 -49.93
N ARG A 371 -17.20 52.43 -48.65
CA ARG A 371 -17.81 53.65 -48.11
C ARG A 371 -16.88 54.82 -48.34
N LEU A 372 -17.44 55.97 -48.73
CA LEU A 372 -16.70 57.17 -49.07
C LEU A 372 -15.70 57.69 -47.99
N HIS A 373 -15.98 57.47 -46.71
CA HIS A 373 -15.04 57.80 -45.62
C HIS A 373 -13.75 56.97 -45.62
N ARG A 374 -13.73 55.81 -46.26
CA ARG A 374 -12.53 54.93 -46.40
C ARG A 374 -11.56 55.47 -47.49
N LEU A 375 -11.91 56.48 -48.19
CA LEU A 375 -11.04 57.09 -49.20
C LEU A 375 -10.10 58.18 -48.62
N THR A 376 -10.03 58.38 -47.30
CA THR A 376 -9.14 59.29 -46.64
C THR A 376 -7.72 58.72 -46.50
N GLY A 377 -6.69 59.59 -46.49
CA GLY A 377 -5.29 59.13 -46.38
C GLY A 377 -5.00 58.26 -45.19
N LEU A 378 -5.64 58.56 -44.04
CA LEU A 378 -5.50 57.70 -42.82
C LEU A 378 -6.05 56.28 -43.03
N GLU A 379 -7.08 56.10 -43.83
CA GLU A 379 -7.64 54.73 -44.11
C GLU A 379 -6.78 54.03 -45.16
N HIS A 380 -6.10 54.72 -46.06
CA HIS A 380 -5.09 54.14 -46.95
C HIS A 380 -3.94 53.49 -46.12
N ASP A 381 -3.41 54.21 -45.13
CA ASP A 381 -2.34 53.67 -44.27
C ASP A 381 -2.81 52.47 -43.48
N LYS A 382 -4.05 52.45 -43.02
CA LYS A 382 -4.64 51.26 -42.32
C LYS A 382 -4.78 50.07 -43.25
N LEU A 383 -5.30 50.25 -44.47
CA LEU A 383 -5.42 49.17 -45.44
C LEU A 383 -4.05 48.60 -45.83
N ARG A 384 -3.06 49.44 -45.99
CA ARG A 384 -1.68 49.04 -46.26
C ARG A 384 -1.10 48.22 -45.09
N SER A 385 -1.30 48.69 -43.89
CA SER A 385 -0.86 47.97 -42.67
C SER A 385 -1.57 46.63 -42.52
N GLU A 386 -2.89 46.57 -42.72
CA GLU A 386 -3.68 45.31 -42.69
C GLU A 386 -3.21 44.33 -43.79
N TYR A 387 -2.90 44.84 -44.99
CA TYR A 387 -2.39 44.03 -46.08
C TYR A 387 -1.02 43.45 -45.76
N GLN A 388 -0.08 44.24 -45.21
CA GLN A 388 1.23 43.78 -44.77
C GLN A 388 1.13 42.73 -43.66
N GLU A 389 0.26 42.93 -42.66
CA GLU A 389 -0.01 41.95 -41.61
C GLU A 389 -0.57 40.65 -42.19
N THR A 390 -1.51 40.73 -43.13
CA THR A 390 -2.09 39.58 -43.81
C THR A 390 -1.04 38.79 -44.60
N LEU A 391 -0.12 39.46 -45.32
CA LEU A 391 1.01 38.82 -45.99
C LEU A 391 1.95 38.13 -45.00
N GLY A 392 2.26 38.79 -43.87
CA GLY A 392 3.04 38.16 -42.80
C GLY A 392 2.39 36.90 -42.23
N ASN A 393 1.06 36.93 -42.04
CA ASN A 393 0.30 35.77 -41.57
C ASN A 393 0.31 34.65 -42.60
N ILE A 394 0.14 34.93 -43.91
CA ILE A 394 0.22 33.93 -44.99
C ILE A 394 1.60 33.25 -44.98
N ALA A 395 2.69 34.02 -44.96
CA ALA A 395 4.04 33.48 -44.92
C ALA A 395 4.28 32.59 -43.70
N ASN A 396 3.79 32.99 -42.52
CA ASN A 396 3.88 32.16 -41.30
C ASN A 396 3.07 30.85 -41.42
N TYR A 397 1.85 30.91 -42.00
CA TYR A 397 1.04 29.69 -42.19
C TYR A 397 1.67 28.75 -43.21
N GLU A 398 2.26 29.29 -44.28
CA GLU A 398 2.99 28.48 -45.29
C GLU A 398 4.24 27.85 -44.66
N GLU A 399 4.99 28.59 -43.81
CA GLU A 399 6.11 28.03 -43.07
C GLU A 399 5.71 26.87 -42.15
N ILE A 400 4.58 27.01 -41.41
CA ILE A 400 4.06 26.00 -40.52
C ILE A 400 3.66 24.76 -41.32
N LEU A 401 3.03 24.89 -42.46
CA LEU A 401 2.60 23.78 -43.33
C LEU A 401 3.76 23.14 -44.11
N GLY A 402 4.77 23.94 -44.45
CA GLY A 402 5.94 23.46 -45.21
C GLY A 402 7.02 22.75 -44.35
N SER A 403 6.99 22.95 -43.02
CA SER A 403 8.03 22.44 -42.11
C SER A 403 7.45 21.67 -40.93
N THR A 404 7.71 20.36 -40.86
CA THR A 404 7.35 19.53 -39.72
C THR A 404 7.94 20.06 -38.42
N ALA A 405 9.18 20.58 -38.45
CA ALA A 405 9.82 21.16 -37.26
C ALA A 405 9.06 22.39 -36.77
N ARG A 406 8.59 23.25 -37.68
CA ARG A 406 7.81 24.44 -37.34
C ARG A 406 6.44 24.06 -36.75
N LEU A 407 5.75 23.10 -37.37
CA LEU A 407 4.49 22.55 -36.87
C LEU A 407 4.64 22.03 -35.43
N ILE A 408 5.69 21.27 -35.19
CA ILE A 408 6.01 20.74 -33.84
C ILE A 408 6.31 21.87 -32.87
N ALA A 409 7.03 22.90 -33.29
CA ALA A 409 7.32 24.07 -32.42
C ALA A 409 6.03 24.79 -31.96
N VAL A 410 5.04 24.91 -32.87
CA VAL A 410 3.71 25.48 -32.51
C VAL A 410 3.01 24.60 -31.48
N ILE A 411 2.96 23.28 -31.68
CA ILE A 411 2.34 22.35 -30.74
C ILE A 411 3.04 22.43 -29.36
N ARG A 412 4.36 22.45 -29.34
CA ARG A 412 5.16 22.61 -28.13
C ARG A 412 4.81 23.91 -27.37
N GLN A 413 4.73 25.00 -28.11
CA GLN A 413 4.37 26.30 -27.51
C GLN A 413 2.98 26.23 -26.88
N GLU A 414 1.97 25.74 -27.59
CA GLU A 414 0.60 25.62 -27.10
C GLU A 414 0.51 24.72 -25.85
N LEU A 415 1.17 23.58 -25.85
CA LEU A 415 1.21 22.69 -24.68
C LEU A 415 1.90 23.38 -23.49
N THR A 416 2.97 24.14 -23.72
CA THR A 416 3.67 24.88 -22.68
C THR A 416 2.78 25.98 -22.09
N GLU A 417 2.02 26.69 -22.93
CA GLU A 417 1.06 27.68 -22.48
C GLU A 417 -0.03 27.08 -21.61
N ILE A 418 -0.63 25.95 -22.04
CA ILE A 418 -1.62 25.20 -21.26
C ILE A 418 -1.03 24.78 -19.90
N ARG A 419 0.19 24.23 -19.88
CA ARG A 419 0.87 23.84 -18.64
C ARG A 419 1.04 25.04 -17.69
N ASN A 420 1.49 26.16 -18.20
CA ASN A 420 1.76 27.35 -17.40
C ASN A 420 0.47 28.02 -16.88
N GLN A 421 -0.62 27.92 -17.63
CA GLN A 421 -1.90 28.54 -17.27
C GLN A 421 -2.75 27.70 -16.32
N TYR A 422 -2.74 26.37 -16.48
CA TYR A 422 -3.65 25.46 -15.78
C TYR A 422 -2.93 24.42 -14.90
N GLY A 423 -1.60 24.38 -14.94
CA GLY A 423 -0.81 23.42 -14.15
C GLY A 423 -0.92 23.69 -12.65
N ASP A 424 -1.02 22.63 -11.88
CA ASP A 424 -1.06 22.63 -10.42
C ASP A 424 -0.15 21.54 -9.83
N ALA A 425 -0.02 21.51 -8.50
CA ALA A 425 0.73 20.50 -7.80
C ALA A 425 -0.03 19.18 -7.74
N ARG A 426 0.72 18.07 -7.67
CA ARG A 426 0.19 16.73 -7.39
C ARG A 426 -0.52 16.72 -6.04
N ARG A 427 -1.67 16.06 -5.97
CA ARG A 427 -2.45 15.86 -4.74
C ARG A 427 -2.18 14.51 -4.11
N THR A 428 -2.15 13.43 -4.92
CA THR A 428 -1.98 12.05 -4.46
C THR A 428 -0.51 11.74 -4.20
N GLU A 429 -0.18 11.30 -3.00
CA GLU A 429 1.15 10.82 -2.64
C GLU A 429 1.38 9.40 -3.16
N ILE A 430 2.61 9.06 -3.57
CA ILE A 430 2.98 7.73 -4.04
C ILE A 430 4.08 7.18 -3.15
N LEU A 431 3.81 6.12 -2.39
CA LEU A 431 4.81 5.40 -1.63
C LEU A 431 5.60 4.48 -2.58
N LEU A 432 6.93 4.48 -2.44
CA LEU A 432 7.81 3.69 -3.30
C LEU A 432 7.68 2.19 -3.04
N ASP A 433 7.63 1.82 -1.77
CA ASP A 433 7.49 0.44 -1.32
C ASP A 433 6.04 0.14 -0.94
N GLN A 434 5.60 -1.07 -1.27
CA GLN A 434 4.28 -1.54 -0.88
C GLN A 434 4.34 -1.98 0.59
N LEU A 435 3.61 -1.28 1.44
CA LEU A 435 3.40 -1.66 2.83
C LEU A 435 2.26 -2.69 2.87
N ASP A 436 2.59 -3.97 2.75
CA ASP A 436 1.62 -5.05 2.96
C ASP A 436 1.39 -5.26 4.45
N LEU A 437 0.16 -5.09 4.89
CA LEU A 437 -0.24 -5.37 6.27
C LEU A 437 -0.13 -6.87 6.52
N THR A 438 0.69 -7.25 7.51
CA THR A 438 0.76 -8.62 8.02
C THR A 438 -0.31 -8.83 9.09
N THR A 439 -0.57 -10.10 9.44
CA THR A 439 -1.50 -10.39 10.54
C THR A 439 -0.98 -9.84 11.87
N GLU A 440 0.32 -9.71 12.01
CA GLU A 440 0.96 -9.13 13.21
C GLU A 440 0.66 -7.64 13.35
N ASP A 441 0.65 -6.87 12.24
CA ASP A 441 0.34 -5.44 12.25
C ASP A 441 -1.12 -5.12 12.65
N LEU A 442 -1.97 -6.15 12.67
CA LEU A 442 -3.38 -6.07 13.06
C LEU A 442 -3.62 -6.43 14.53
N ILE A 443 -2.58 -6.85 15.25
CA ILE A 443 -2.68 -7.36 16.63
C ILE A 443 -1.74 -6.52 17.50
N SER A 444 -2.24 -6.03 18.63
CA SER A 444 -1.41 -5.32 19.60
C SER A 444 -0.39 -6.27 20.23
N GLU A 445 0.85 -5.77 20.36
CA GLU A 445 1.88 -6.49 21.08
C GLU A 445 1.61 -6.39 22.57
N GLU A 446 1.41 -7.53 23.23
CA GLU A 446 1.18 -7.66 24.65
C GLU A 446 1.83 -8.93 25.19
N GLU A 447 2.23 -8.90 26.45
CA GLU A 447 2.72 -10.09 27.12
C GLU A 447 1.57 -11.03 27.51
N ARG A 448 1.70 -12.30 27.15
CA ARG A 448 0.71 -13.36 27.42
C ARG A 448 1.30 -14.50 28.19
N VAL A 449 0.52 -14.99 29.13
CA VAL A 449 0.80 -16.29 29.78
C VAL A 449 0.21 -17.40 28.89
N VAL A 450 1.06 -18.24 28.33
CA VAL A 450 0.69 -19.38 27.53
C VAL A 450 0.75 -20.65 28.37
N ILE A 451 -0.29 -21.45 28.31
CA ILE A 451 -0.47 -22.64 29.13
C ILE A 451 -0.72 -23.83 28.21
N PHE A 452 0.06 -24.88 28.38
CA PHE A 452 -0.16 -26.21 27.80
C PHE A 452 -0.48 -27.21 28.92
N SER A 453 -1.54 -27.99 28.73
CA SER A 453 -1.90 -29.05 29.70
C SER A 453 -1.45 -30.42 29.24
N HIS A 454 -1.27 -31.34 30.18
CA HIS A 454 -0.92 -32.75 29.95
C HIS A 454 -1.99 -33.46 29.07
N GLY A 455 -3.25 -33.08 29.21
CA GLY A 455 -4.35 -33.53 28.37
C GLY A 455 -4.31 -33.01 26.94
N GLY A 456 -3.27 -32.23 26.58
CA GLY A 456 -3.08 -31.70 25.22
C GLY A 456 -3.94 -30.49 24.88
N TYR A 457 -4.26 -29.62 25.82
CA TYR A 457 -4.97 -28.36 25.59
C TYR A 457 -3.99 -27.19 25.67
N ALA A 458 -4.25 -26.17 24.87
CA ALA A 458 -3.49 -24.92 24.88
C ALA A 458 -4.44 -23.72 25.03
N LYS A 459 -4.01 -22.70 25.80
CA LYS A 459 -4.67 -21.40 25.95
C LYS A 459 -3.66 -20.31 26.24
N SER A 460 -4.05 -19.09 25.95
CA SER A 460 -3.31 -17.89 26.35
C SER A 460 -4.16 -16.95 27.18
N GLN A 461 -3.53 -16.11 28.00
CA GLN A 461 -4.18 -15.08 28.82
C GLN A 461 -3.28 -13.86 28.88
N PRO A 462 -3.83 -12.62 28.89
CA PRO A 462 -3.05 -11.44 29.15
C PRO A 462 -2.36 -11.54 30.52
N LEU A 463 -1.12 -11.06 30.63
CA LEU A 463 -0.35 -11.09 31.87
C LEU A 463 -1.08 -10.37 33.01
N ASP A 464 -1.76 -9.25 32.70
CA ASP A 464 -2.56 -8.46 33.67
C ASP A 464 -3.67 -9.27 34.36
N ALA A 465 -4.12 -10.37 33.74
CA ALA A 465 -5.07 -11.27 34.39
C ALA A 465 -4.49 -11.99 35.64
N TYR A 466 -3.16 -11.97 35.80
CA TYR A 466 -2.42 -12.58 36.89
C TYR A 466 -1.89 -11.54 37.89
N GLN A 467 -2.72 -10.53 38.27
CA GLN A 467 -2.35 -9.53 39.29
C GLN A 467 -1.79 -10.19 40.56
N ALA A 468 -0.66 -9.71 41.00
CA ALA A 468 -0.02 -10.10 42.27
C ALA A 468 -0.99 -9.89 43.43
N GLN A 469 -1.20 -10.90 44.29
CA GLN A 469 -1.99 -10.79 45.53
C GLN A 469 -1.06 -10.52 46.69
N LYS A 470 -1.46 -9.59 47.57
CA LYS A 470 -0.74 -9.30 48.85
C LYS A 470 -0.62 -10.56 49.70
N ARG A 471 0.48 -10.67 50.45
CA ARG A 471 0.77 -11.79 51.38
C ARG A 471 -0.47 -12.20 52.20
N GLY A 472 -0.81 -13.48 52.18
CA GLY A 472 -1.94 -14.07 52.93
C GLY A 472 -3.23 -14.28 52.15
N GLY A 473 -3.28 -13.98 50.85
CA GLY A 473 -4.42 -14.29 49.97
C GLY A 473 -4.45 -15.77 49.56
N ARG A 474 -5.64 -16.39 49.46
CA ARG A 474 -5.78 -17.71 48.79
C ARG A 474 -5.46 -17.56 47.32
N GLY A 475 -4.44 -18.27 46.85
CA GLY A 475 -4.12 -18.36 45.40
C GLY A 475 -5.34 -18.66 44.56
N LYS A 476 -5.41 -18.04 43.37
CA LYS A 476 -6.49 -18.35 42.40
C LYS A 476 -6.03 -19.50 41.53
N SER A 477 -6.89 -20.52 41.33
CA SER A 477 -6.61 -21.62 40.41
C SER A 477 -6.37 -21.10 38.98
N ALA A 478 -5.31 -21.54 38.33
CA ALA A 478 -5.00 -21.17 36.94
C ALA A 478 -5.89 -21.84 35.91
N THR A 479 -6.59 -22.91 36.27
CA THR A 479 -7.54 -23.64 35.40
C THR A 479 -8.66 -24.30 36.20
N GLY A 480 -9.86 -24.43 35.61
CA GLY A 480 -10.88 -25.37 36.00
C GLY A 480 -10.59 -26.73 35.34
N VAL A 481 -9.70 -27.53 35.93
CA VAL A 481 -9.27 -28.80 35.38
C VAL A 481 -10.26 -29.89 35.82
N LYS A 482 -10.54 -30.89 34.93
CA LYS A 482 -11.13 -32.15 35.36
C LYS A 482 -10.10 -32.89 36.22
N GLU A 483 -10.56 -33.84 37.03
CA GLU A 483 -9.75 -34.60 37.98
C GLU A 483 -8.49 -35.27 37.40
N ASP A 484 -8.33 -35.33 36.06
CA ASP A 484 -7.26 -36.04 35.37
C ASP A 484 -6.34 -35.20 34.46
N ASP A 485 -6.42 -33.84 34.46
CA ASP A 485 -5.58 -32.98 33.62
C ASP A 485 -4.83 -31.93 34.45
N PHE A 486 -3.58 -31.58 34.10
CA PHE A 486 -2.74 -30.62 34.81
C PHE A 486 -1.93 -29.77 33.83
N ILE A 487 -1.41 -28.64 34.33
CA ILE A 487 -0.54 -27.76 33.55
C ILE A 487 0.82 -28.42 33.41
N GLU A 488 1.23 -28.73 32.18
CA GLU A 488 2.53 -29.28 31.86
C GLU A 488 3.57 -28.22 31.56
N THR A 489 3.17 -27.15 30.85
CA THR A 489 4.05 -26.01 30.50
C THR A 489 3.32 -24.71 30.70
N LEU A 490 3.95 -23.79 31.42
CA LEU A 490 3.54 -22.40 31.58
C LEU A 490 4.70 -21.50 31.18
N LEU A 491 4.49 -20.58 30.25
CA LEU A 491 5.51 -19.64 29.82
C LEU A 491 4.90 -18.28 29.57
N VAL A 492 5.71 -17.23 29.70
CA VAL A 492 5.38 -15.85 29.34
C VAL A 492 6.06 -15.55 28.02
N ALA A 493 5.31 -14.99 27.08
CA ALA A 493 5.80 -14.65 25.74
C ALA A 493 4.98 -13.49 25.16
N SER A 494 5.60 -12.68 24.29
CA SER A 494 4.89 -11.65 23.55
C SER A 494 3.87 -12.27 22.59
N SER A 495 2.74 -11.60 22.38
CA SER A 495 1.73 -12.02 21.36
C SER A 495 2.34 -12.25 20.00
N HIS A 496 3.42 -11.55 19.63
CA HIS A 496 4.11 -11.65 18.35
C HIS A 496 5.21 -12.71 18.31
N ASP A 497 5.57 -13.32 19.44
CA ASP A 497 6.58 -14.39 19.48
C ASP A 497 6.12 -15.65 18.76
N THR A 498 7.10 -16.38 18.25
CA THR A 498 6.89 -17.71 17.68
C THR A 498 7.27 -18.76 18.71
N LEU A 499 6.35 -19.68 18.99
CA LEU A 499 6.65 -20.83 19.82
C LEU A 499 7.16 -21.97 18.95
N LEU A 500 8.37 -22.42 19.21
CA LEU A 500 8.95 -23.65 18.65
C LEU A 500 8.49 -24.83 19.51
N CYS A 501 7.53 -25.60 19.00
CA CYS A 501 6.97 -26.76 19.70
C CYS A 501 7.66 -28.05 19.25
N PHE A 502 8.45 -28.65 20.12
CA PHE A 502 9.17 -29.89 19.87
C PHE A 502 8.35 -31.08 20.35
N SER A 503 8.22 -32.09 19.49
CA SER A 503 7.43 -33.29 19.82
C SER A 503 8.29 -34.47 20.26
N THR A 504 7.67 -35.43 20.96
CA THR A 504 8.29 -36.69 21.36
C THR A 504 8.89 -37.49 20.19
N LEU A 505 8.36 -37.30 18.98
CA LEU A 505 8.85 -37.96 17.75
C LEU A 505 9.99 -37.17 17.06
N GLY A 506 10.59 -36.17 17.74
CA GLY A 506 11.72 -35.39 17.19
C GLY A 506 11.35 -34.45 16.05
N LYS A 507 10.09 -34.09 15.92
CA LYS A 507 9.63 -33.06 15.02
C LYS A 507 9.52 -31.71 15.73
N ILE A 508 9.53 -30.64 14.93
CA ILE A 508 9.28 -29.28 15.39
C ILE A 508 8.10 -28.69 14.61
N TYR A 509 7.25 -27.99 15.31
CA TYR A 509 6.12 -27.21 14.80
C TYR A 509 6.25 -25.76 15.25
N TRP A 510 5.63 -24.84 14.49
CA TRP A 510 5.62 -23.41 14.79
C TRP A 510 4.19 -22.95 15.01
N ILE A 511 3.99 -22.14 16.03
CA ILE A 511 2.73 -21.45 16.27
C ILE A 511 3.04 -20.05 16.81
N LYS A 512 2.37 -19.05 16.29
CA LYS A 512 2.44 -17.69 16.85
C LYS A 512 1.61 -17.63 18.12
N VAL A 513 2.08 -16.89 19.14
CA VAL A 513 1.36 -16.76 20.41
C VAL A 513 -0.05 -16.23 20.21
N TYR A 514 -0.26 -15.25 19.28
CA TYR A 514 -1.58 -14.73 18.97
C TYR A 514 -2.55 -15.75 18.35
N GLN A 515 -2.07 -16.86 17.81
CA GLN A 515 -2.91 -17.93 17.25
C GLN A 515 -3.46 -18.86 18.34
N ILE A 516 -2.89 -18.82 19.54
CA ILE A 516 -3.37 -19.58 20.69
C ILE A 516 -4.59 -18.84 21.26
N PRO A 517 -5.74 -19.51 21.42
CA PRO A 517 -6.98 -18.86 21.83
C PRO A 517 -6.85 -18.22 23.21
N VAL A 518 -7.28 -16.97 23.31
CA VAL A 518 -7.45 -16.29 24.59
C VAL A 518 -8.63 -16.92 25.30
N ALA A 519 -8.43 -17.40 26.52
CA ALA A 519 -9.46 -18.07 27.27
C ALA A 519 -9.44 -17.69 28.76
N SER A 520 -10.60 -17.72 29.42
CA SER A 520 -10.69 -17.42 30.85
C SER A 520 -9.91 -18.47 31.68
N ARG A 521 -9.60 -18.11 32.95
CA ARG A 521 -8.92 -19.03 33.87
C ARG A 521 -9.65 -20.36 34.04
N ALA A 522 -10.98 -20.36 34.08
CA ALA A 522 -11.80 -21.55 34.25
C ALA A 522 -11.96 -22.40 32.96
N SER A 523 -11.55 -21.87 31.80
CA SER A 523 -11.62 -22.58 30.53
C SER A 523 -10.47 -23.53 30.34
N ARG A 524 -10.69 -24.68 29.68
CA ARG A 524 -9.62 -25.63 29.33
C ARG A 524 -8.74 -25.13 28.17
N GLY A 525 -9.23 -24.20 27.34
CA GLY A 525 -8.60 -23.84 26.09
C GLY A 525 -9.01 -24.75 24.92
N ARG A 526 -8.14 -24.84 23.92
CA ARG A 526 -8.37 -25.61 22.67
C ARG A 526 -7.42 -26.81 22.61
N PRO A 527 -7.87 -27.97 22.12
CA PRO A 527 -6.96 -29.08 21.90
C PRO A 527 -5.81 -28.72 20.97
N ILE A 528 -4.59 -29.04 21.35
CA ILE A 528 -3.38 -28.69 20.59
C ILE A 528 -3.37 -29.36 19.20
N VAL A 529 -4.00 -30.50 19.03
CA VAL A 529 -4.17 -31.20 17.74
C VAL A 529 -5.02 -30.41 16.75
N ASN A 530 -5.80 -29.42 17.22
CA ASN A 530 -6.53 -28.48 16.38
C ASN A 530 -5.69 -27.24 15.97
N LEU A 531 -4.54 -27.05 16.61
CA LEU A 531 -3.61 -25.97 16.36
C LEU A 531 -2.37 -26.44 15.59
N LEU A 532 -1.91 -27.66 15.89
CA LEU A 532 -0.73 -28.31 15.30
C LEU A 532 -1.12 -29.65 14.72
N PRO A 533 -0.64 -30.04 13.52
CA PRO A 533 -0.97 -31.33 12.88
C PRO A 533 -0.16 -32.47 13.47
N LEU A 534 -0.40 -32.79 14.75
CA LEU A 534 0.25 -33.87 15.46
C LEU A 534 -0.26 -35.23 14.98
N SER A 535 0.64 -36.20 14.91
CA SER A 535 0.30 -37.59 14.62
C SER A 535 -0.35 -38.29 15.85
N GLU A 536 -0.94 -39.46 15.66
CA GLU A 536 -1.49 -40.25 16.75
C GLU A 536 -0.39 -40.62 17.77
N HIS A 537 -0.64 -40.39 19.05
CA HIS A 537 0.33 -40.54 20.16
C HIS A 537 1.52 -39.59 20.20
N GLU A 538 1.60 -38.62 19.28
CA GLU A 538 2.62 -37.56 19.30
C GLU A 538 2.23 -36.46 20.33
N ARG A 539 3.17 -36.13 21.21
CA ARG A 539 2.99 -35.09 22.25
C ARG A 539 4.07 -34.04 22.11
N ILE A 540 3.77 -32.78 22.54
CA ILE A 540 4.77 -31.73 22.66
C ILE A 540 5.53 -31.94 23.96
N THR A 541 6.85 -31.96 23.88
CA THR A 541 7.75 -32.18 25.04
C THR A 541 8.54 -30.95 25.44
N ALA A 542 8.70 -30.00 24.54
CA ALA A 542 9.34 -28.71 24.86
C ALA A 542 8.76 -27.60 24.00
N VAL A 543 8.61 -26.40 24.57
CA VAL A 543 8.14 -25.20 23.89
C VAL A 543 9.12 -24.07 24.16
N LEU A 544 9.68 -23.49 23.10
CA LEU A 544 10.66 -22.41 23.21
C LEU A 544 10.08 -21.15 22.52
N PRO A 545 9.87 -20.06 23.28
CA PRO A 545 9.48 -18.79 22.70
C PRO A 545 10.69 -18.13 22.04
N ILE A 546 10.49 -17.63 20.82
CA ILE A 546 11.53 -16.88 20.08
C ILE A 546 10.90 -15.71 19.36
N ARG A 547 11.66 -14.61 19.29
CA ARG A 547 11.31 -13.44 18.50
C ARG A 547 11.90 -13.55 17.09
N ASP A 548 13.20 -13.80 17.04
CA ASP A 548 14.02 -13.84 15.83
C ASP A 548 14.89 -15.09 15.78
N TYR A 549 15.58 -15.29 14.67
CA TYR A 549 16.48 -16.43 14.43
C TYR A 549 17.94 -15.97 14.32
N PRO A 550 18.59 -15.46 15.38
CA PRO A 550 19.97 -15.03 15.34
C PRO A 550 20.92 -16.20 15.05
N GLU A 551 22.00 -15.91 14.32
CA GLU A 551 22.99 -16.92 13.88
C GLU A 551 23.83 -17.48 15.03
N ASP A 552 23.98 -16.74 16.13
CA ASP A 552 24.75 -17.09 17.31
C ASP A 552 23.96 -17.90 18.36
N ARG A 553 22.76 -18.32 18.05
CA ARG A 553 21.92 -19.14 18.92
C ARG A 553 21.72 -20.56 18.38
N TYR A 554 21.56 -21.48 19.31
CA TYR A 554 21.39 -22.89 19.02
C TYR A 554 20.23 -23.47 19.81
N VAL A 555 19.64 -24.54 19.27
CA VAL A 555 18.73 -25.42 20.00
C VAL A 555 19.48 -26.70 20.36
N LEU A 556 19.62 -26.92 21.67
CA LEU A 556 20.14 -28.12 22.23
C LEU A 556 18.98 -29.09 22.55
N MET A 557 19.10 -30.33 22.11
CA MET A 557 18.08 -31.37 22.27
C MET A 557 18.67 -32.59 22.94
N ALA A 558 17.88 -33.28 23.77
CA ALA A 558 18.28 -34.54 24.38
C ALA A 558 17.18 -35.62 24.22
N THR A 559 17.60 -36.86 23.99
CA THR A 559 16.71 -37.99 23.83
C THR A 559 16.72 -38.90 25.05
N ALA A 560 15.69 -39.75 25.19
CA ALA A 560 15.56 -40.68 26.30
C ALA A 560 16.71 -41.72 26.35
N ASP A 561 17.27 -42.09 25.21
CA ASP A 561 18.42 -42.99 25.15
C ASP A 561 19.78 -42.34 25.41
N GLY A 562 19.75 -41.05 25.78
CA GLY A 562 20.95 -40.31 26.22
C GLY A 562 21.77 -39.71 25.09
N THR A 563 21.18 -39.47 23.90
CA THR A 563 21.77 -38.75 22.79
C THR A 563 21.51 -37.25 22.95
N VAL A 564 22.49 -36.42 22.63
CA VAL A 564 22.36 -34.98 22.59
C VAL A 564 22.72 -34.44 21.23
N LYS A 565 22.05 -33.36 20.85
CA LYS A 565 22.27 -32.71 19.57
C LYS A 565 22.15 -31.20 19.72
N LYS A 566 23.06 -30.46 19.04
CA LYS A 566 23.01 -28.99 18.92
C LYS A 566 22.78 -28.62 17.47
N THR A 567 21.76 -27.80 17.21
CA THR A 567 21.40 -27.34 15.87
C THR A 567 21.32 -25.81 15.86
N PRO A 568 21.93 -25.09 14.89
CA PRO A 568 21.77 -23.64 14.79
C PRO A 568 20.30 -23.24 14.69
N LEU A 569 19.89 -22.21 15.42
CA LEU A 569 18.50 -21.75 15.46
C LEU A 569 17.99 -21.34 14.07
N VAL A 570 18.86 -20.76 13.24
CA VAL A 570 18.54 -20.36 11.86
C VAL A 570 18.06 -21.52 10.99
N GLU A 571 18.45 -22.76 11.28
CA GLU A 571 17.95 -23.95 10.56
C GLU A 571 16.44 -24.16 10.72
N PHE A 572 15.82 -23.53 11.69
CA PHE A 572 14.38 -23.56 11.98
C PHE A 572 13.64 -22.31 11.49
N SER A 573 14.28 -21.39 10.75
CA SER A 573 13.69 -20.16 10.27
C SER A 573 12.66 -20.32 9.13
N ARG A 574 12.53 -21.53 8.58
CA ARG A 574 11.59 -21.82 7.48
C ARG A 574 10.49 -22.77 7.93
N PRO A 575 9.39 -22.23 8.51
CA PRO A 575 8.27 -23.04 8.98
C PRO A 575 7.59 -23.80 7.84
N ARG A 576 7.11 -25.02 8.15
CA ARG A 576 6.25 -25.81 7.27
C ARG A 576 5.01 -26.26 8.04
N SER A 577 3.86 -26.24 7.38
CA SER A 577 2.57 -26.56 7.99
C SER A 577 2.50 -27.98 8.60
N LEU A 578 3.22 -28.95 8.03
CA LEU A 578 3.26 -30.35 8.54
C LEU A 578 4.38 -30.59 9.55
N GLY A 579 5.05 -29.52 10.02
CA GLY A 579 6.26 -29.66 10.82
C GLY A 579 7.46 -30.16 10.02
N ILE A 580 8.63 -30.12 10.64
CA ILE A 580 9.86 -30.69 10.07
C ILE A 580 10.58 -31.53 11.12
N ARG A 581 11.44 -32.46 10.68
CA ARG A 581 12.32 -33.24 11.57
C ARG A 581 13.36 -32.29 12.19
N ALA A 582 13.44 -32.28 13.52
CA ALA A 582 14.42 -31.55 14.30
C ALA A 582 15.62 -32.46 14.69
N ILE A 583 15.36 -33.70 14.95
CA ILE A 583 16.34 -34.75 15.26
C ILE A 583 15.89 -36.08 14.63
N ASP A 584 16.85 -36.92 14.23
CA ASP A 584 16.57 -38.29 13.76
C ASP A 584 16.63 -39.23 14.96
N LEU A 585 15.51 -39.91 15.27
CA LEU A 585 15.36 -40.82 16.41
C LEU A 585 15.31 -42.27 15.93
N ASP A 586 15.80 -43.18 16.75
CA ASP A 586 15.56 -44.61 16.58
C ASP A 586 14.10 -44.95 16.99
N GLU A 587 13.55 -46.08 16.54
CA GLU A 587 12.11 -46.43 16.72
C GLU A 587 11.62 -46.49 18.18
N SER A 588 12.53 -46.76 19.12
CA SER A 588 12.23 -46.84 20.55
C SER A 588 12.61 -45.59 21.36
N ASP A 589 13.29 -44.62 20.72
CA ASP A 589 13.78 -43.41 21.38
C ASP A 589 12.76 -42.28 21.27
N THR A 590 12.78 -41.34 22.20
CA THR A 590 11.91 -40.19 22.26
C THR A 590 12.71 -38.93 22.63
N LEU A 591 12.28 -37.78 22.12
CA LEU A 591 12.83 -36.50 22.56
C LEU A 591 12.34 -36.20 23.99
N VAL A 592 13.27 -35.90 24.89
CA VAL A 592 12.97 -35.57 26.30
C VAL A 592 12.86 -34.04 26.51
N GLY A 593 13.71 -33.27 25.86
CA GLY A 593 13.70 -31.84 26.02
C GLY A 593 14.49 -31.12 24.96
N ALA A 594 14.21 -29.80 24.83
CA ALA A 594 14.94 -28.88 24.01
C ALA A 594 15.17 -27.56 24.79
N ALA A 595 16.32 -26.94 24.60
CA ALA A 595 16.67 -25.68 25.23
C ALA A 595 17.36 -24.74 24.26
N LEU A 596 17.12 -23.44 24.40
CA LEU A 596 17.82 -22.42 23.63
C LEU A 596 19.16 -22.09 24.31
N THR A 597 20.25 -22.04 23.54
CA THR A 597 21.60 -21.80 24.05
C THR A 597 22.40 -20.85 23.16
N ASP A 598 23.48 -20.29 23.74
CA ASP A 598 24.46 -19.47 23.02
C ASP A 598 25.69 -20.28 22.52
N GLY A 599 25.69 -21.58 22.77
CA GLY A 599 26.78 -22.48 22.36
C GLY A 599 27.97 -22.59 23.31
N ASN A 600 28.01 -21.80 24.38
CA ASN A 600 29.14 -21.69 25.32
C ASN A 600 28.82 -22.18 26.74
N GLY A 601 27.56 -22.55 26.98
CA GLY A 601 27.07 -22.97 28.29
C GLY A 601 27.51 -24.37 28.73
N GLU A 602 26.94 -24.81 29.83
CA GLU A 602 27.06 -26.15 30.34
C GLU A 602 25.75 -26.93 30.15
N VAL A 603 25.87 -28.21 30.07
CA VAL A 603 24.74 -29.11 29.85
C VAL A 603 24.70 -30.16 30.97
N MET A 604 23.52 -30.38 31.51
CA MET A 604 23.29 -31.44 32.48
C MET A 604 22.19 -32.39 31.98
N LEU A 605 22.44 -33.69 32.07
CA LEU A 605 21.48 -34.72 31.79
C LEU A 605 21.26 -35.54 33.05
N PHE A 606 20.01 -35.87 33.34
CA PHE A 606 19.61 -36.67 34.49
C PHE A 606 18.94 -37.93 34.03
N SER A 607 19.26 -39.06 34.66
CA SER A 607 18.69 -40.35 34.33
C SER A 607 17.74 -40.84 35.44
N SER A 608 16.80 -41.70 35.06
CA SER A 608 15.79 -42.29 35.95
C SER A 608 16.36 -43.09 37.12
N ASP A 609 17.64 -43.55 37.02
CA ASP A 609 18.35 -44.25 38.08
C ASP A 609 19.09 -43.28 39.06
N GLY A 610 18.80 -41.99 38.99
CA GLY A 610 19.34 -41.02 39.92
C GLY A 610 20.78 -40.61 39.63
N LYS A 611 21.27 -40.75 38.41
CA LYS A 611 22.57 -40.21 37.99
C LYS A 611 22.43 -38.94 37.18
N ALA A 612 23.50 -38.13 37.21
CA ALA A 612 23.63 -36.91 36.41
C ALA A 612 25.00 -36.81 35.78
N ILE A 613 25.07 -36.25 34.57
CA ILE A 613 26.32 -35.85 33.94
C ILE A 613 26.27 -34.38 33.61
N ARG A 614 27.38 -33.65 33.93
CA ARG A 614 27.56 -32.23 33.58
C ARG A 614 28.76 -32.13 32.67
N PHE A 615 28.61 -31.46 31.54
CA PHE A 615 29.68 -31.26 30.55
C PHE A 615 29.53 -29.94 29.84
N GLN A 616 30.64 -29.46 29.21
CA GLN A 616 30.64 -28.22 28.42
C GLN A 616 29.88 -28.44 27.11
N GLU A 617 28.99 -27.50 26.76
CA GLU A 617 28.22 -27.53 25.51
C GLU A 617 29.12 -27.54 24.26
N ALA A 618 30.29 -26.92 24.32
CA ALA A 618 31.29 -26.90 23.25
C ALA A 618 31.71 -28.32 22.79
N GLN A 619 31.56 -29.38 23.65
CA GLN A 619 31.80 -30.75 23.27
C GLN A 619 30.73 -31.34 22.32
N VAL A 620 29.59 -30.63 22.14
CA VAL A 620 28.54 -30.99 21.20
C VAL A 620 28.70 -30.06 19.98
N ARG A 621 29.24 -30.61 18.89
CA ARG A 621 29.37 -29.83 17.65
C ARG A 621 28.01 -29.47 17.08
N PRO A 622 27.84 -28.27 16.43
CA PRO A 622 26.65 -27.96 15.67
C PRO A 622 26.40 -28.97 14.55
N MET A 623 25.16 -29.41 14.37
CA MET A 623 24.74 -30.39 13.38
C MET A 623 23.44 -29.97 12.70
N GLY A 624 23.27 -30.36 11.42
CA GLY A 624 22.05 -30.12 10.67
C GLY A 624 20.86 -30.92 11.23
N ARG A 625 19.65 -30.52 10.88
CA ARG A 625 18.37 -31.04 11.41
C ARG A 625 18.20 -32.55 11.33
N THR A 626 18.69 -33.19 10.26
CA THR A 626 18.52 -34.65 10.02
C THR A 626 19.57 -35.52 10.69
N ALA A 627 20.50 -34.96 11.47
CA ALA A 627 21.49 -35.75 12.20
C ALA A 627 20.86 -36.36 13.46
N ARG A 628 21.40 -37.50 13.88
CA ARG A 628 20.98 -38.21 15.13
C ARG A 628 21.51 -37.54 16.38
N GLY A 629 22.69 -36.95 16.31
CA GLY A 629 23.37 -36.39 17.49
C GLY A 629 24.58 -37.19 17.92
N VAL A 630 25.01 -36.95 19.14
CA VAL A 630 26.15 -37.63 19.78
C VAL A 630 25.79 -38.09 21.17
N ARG A 631 26.44 -39.13 21.69
CA ARG A 631 26.18 -39.63 23.04
C ARG A 631 26.43 -38.58 24.10
N GLY A 632 25.42 -38.23 24.87
CA GLY A 632 25.49 -37.28 26.02
C GLY A 632 25.87 -38.03 27.30
N ILE A 633 25.15 -39.09 27.64
CA ILE A 633 25.36 -39.93 28.81
C ILE A 633 25.35 -41.43 28.39
N ARG A 634 26.07 -42.26 29.14
CA ARG A 634 26.00 -43.72 29.00
C ARG A 634 25.00 -44.24 30.03
N LEU A 635 23.91 -44.82 29.54
CA LEU A 635 22.88 -45.47 30.36
C LEU A 635 23.14 -46.96 30.44
N SER A 636 22.65 -47.64 31.50
CA SER A 636 22.53 -49.08 31.60
C SER A 636 21.18 -49.54 31.05
N ASP A 637 20.98 -50.85 30.88
CA ASP A 637 19.73 -51.39 30.36
C ASP A 637 18.52 -50.93 31.20
N ALA A 638 17.43 -50.59 30.53
CA ALA A 638 16.18 -50.05 31.08
C ALA A 638 16.24 -48.65 31.74
N GLN A 639 17.38 -47.93 31.66
CA GLN A 639 17.48 -46.55 32.13
C GLN A 639 17.19 -45.57 31.01
N ARG A 640 16.60 -44.41 31.37
CA ARG A 640 16.31 -43.35 30.43
C ARG A 640 16.72 -42.01 31.00
N VAL A 641 17.08 -41.06 30.10
CA VAL A 641 17.19 -39.64 30.47
C VAL A 641 15.78 -39.12 30.72
N ILE A 642 15.63 -38.35 31.79
CA ILE A 642 14.35 -37.76 32.22
C ILE A 642 14.36 -36.23 32.18
N ALA A 643 15.53 -35.59 32.19
CA ALA A 643 15.65 -34.13 32.14
C ALA A 643 16.93 -33.68 31.43
N LEU A 644 16.78 -32.63 30.64
CA LEU A 644 17.86 -31.81 30.06
C LEU A 644 17.82 -30.44 30.73
N ILE A 645 18.91 -30.01 31.33
CA ILE A 645 19.05 -28.71 31.96
C ILE A 645 20.28 -28.00 31.39
N VAL A 646 20.10 -26.76 30.96
CA VAL A 646 21.18 -25.83 30.67
C VAL A 646 21.24 -24.87 31.87
N PRO A 647 22.20 -25.05 32.78
CA PRO A 647 22.20 -24.35 34.06
C PRO A 647 22.43 -22.83 33.84
N ALA A 648 21.55 -22.00 34.41
CA ALA A 648 21.78 -20.59 34.60
C ALA A 648 22.78 -20.35 35.73
N ALA A 649 23.41 -19.15 35.76
CA ALA A 649 24.47 -18.83 36.71
C ALA A 649 24.00 -18.92 38.17
N ASP A 650 22.75 -18.55 38.44
CA ASP A 650 22.15 -18.57 39.78
C ASP A 650 21.04 -19.65 39.84
N GLY A 651 21.01 -20.41 40.90
CA GLY A 651 19.97 -21.38 41.17
C GLY A 651 20.48 -22.75 41.61
N GLU A 652 19.57 -23.57 42.06
CA GLU A 652 19.77 -24.89 42.60
C GLU A 652 18.96 -25.94 41.79
N LEU A 653 19.35 -27.18 41.92
CA LEU A 653 18.65 -28.29 41.26
C LEU A 653 17.69 -28.95 42.23
N LEU A 654 16.40 -28.83 41.98
CA LEU A 654 15.38 -29.56 42.71
C LEU A 654 15.14 -30.91 41.98
N MET A 655 15.30 -31.98 42.72
CA MET A 655 15.10 -33.34 42.26
C MET A 655 13.93 -33.97 42.99
N ALA A 656 13.05 -34.64 42.25
CA ALA A 656 11.90 -35.33 42.83
C ALA A 656 11.77 -36.77 42.33
N SER A 657 11.37 -37.69 43.21
CA SER A 657 11.26 -39.08 42.94
C SER A 657 9.82 -39.59 43.00
N LEU A 658 9.57 -40.73 42.41
CA LEU A 658 8.27 -41.39 42.17
C LEU A 658 7.36 -41.41 43.41
N ASN A 659 7.94 -41.68 44.58
CA ASN A 659 7.18 -41.81 45.83
C ASN A 659 7.08 -40.51 46.63
N GLY A 660 7.26 -39.33 45.94
CA GLY A 660 7.07 -38.03 46.51
C GLY A 660 8.19 -37.54 47.42
N TYR A 661 9.40 -38.07 47.31
CA TYR A 661 10.61 -37.58 48.00
C TYR A 661 11.41 -36.66 47.06
N GLY A 662 12.09 -35.69 47.62
CA GLY A 662 12.96 -34.81 46.85
C GLY A 662 13.91 -34.00 47.70
N LYS A 663 14.74 -33.23 47.04
CA LYS A 663 15.75 -32.34 47.68
C LYS A 663 16.19 -31.29 46.69
N ARG A 664 16.82 -30.24 47.21
CA ARG A 664 17.64 -29.33 46.44
C ARG A 664 19.11 -29.68 46.55
N SER A 665 19.88 -29.48 45.51
CA SER A 665 21.33 -29.60 45.51
C SER A 665 21.98 -28.48 44.72
N ALA A 666 23.10 -27.97 45.18
CA ALA A 666 23.84 -26.92 44.46
C ALA A 666 24.43 -27.49 43.17
N ILE A 667 24.38 -26.70 42.09
CA ILE A 667 24.98 -27.11 40.78
C ILE A 667 26.48 -27.39 40.92
N ALA A 668 27.17 -26.68 41.80
CA ALA A 668 28.61 -26.88 42.10
C ALA A 668 28.95 -28.27 42.62
N GLU A 669 28.02 -29.02 43.20
CA GLU A 669 28.25 -30.40 43.65
C GLU A 669 28.42 -31.42 42.50
N PHE A 670 28.05 -31.02 41.30
CA PHE A 670 28.16 -31.85 40.11
C PHE A 670 29.45 -31.52 39.38
N PRO A 671 30.46 -32.38 39.42
CA PRO A 671 31.75 -32.09 38.76
C PRO A 671 31.57 -32.07 37.24
N LEU A 672 32.35 -31.22 36.61
CA LEU A 672 32.39 -31.13 35.15
C LEU A 672 33.15 -32.36 34.58
N HIS A 673 32.51 -33.09 33.68
CA HIS A 673 33.05 -34.31 33.07
C HIS A 673 33.10 -34.21 31.53
N GLY A 674 33.75 -35.13 30.90
CA GLY A 674 33.64 -35.34 29.46
C GLY A 674 32.28 -35.97 29.11
N ARG A 675 31.71 -35.54 27.98
CA ARG A 675 30.47 -36.09 27.40
C ARG A 675 30.53 -37.64 27.24
N GLY A 676 29.41 -38.32 27.42
CA GLY A 676 29.27 -39.77 27.16
C GLY A 676 29.77 -40.68 28.27
N GLY A 677 30.07 -40.15 29.45
CA GLY A 677 30.37 -40.91 30.66
C GLY A 677 29.11 -41.49 31.35
N GLN A 678 29.29 -42.22 32.46
CA GLN A 678 28.17 -42.77 33.27
C GLN A 678 27.57 -41.72 34.22
N GLY A 679 28.20 -40.55 34.38
CA GLY A 679 27.79 -39.52 35.31
C GLY A 679 28.10 -39.88 36.77
N VAL A 680 27.56 -39.06 37.69
CA VAL A 680 27.68 -39.17 39.14
C VAL A 680 26.28 -39.32 39.75
N ILE A 681 26.21 -39.89 40.97
CA ILE A 681 24.93 -39.99 41.66
C ILE A 681 24.41 -38.56 41.98
N SER A 682 23.19 -38.29 41.54
CA SER A 682 22.45 -37.06 41.81
C SER A 682 21.51 -37.22 43.02
N MET A 683 20.86 -38.39 43.11
CA MET A 683 20.01 -38.74 44.22
C MET A 683 20.18 -40.24 44.52
N GLN A 684 20.35 -40.60 45.80
CA GLN A 684 20.42 -41.99 46.19
C GLN A 684 19.02 -42.58 46.20
N LEU A 685 18.77 -43.52 45.27
CA LEU A 685 17.47 -44.18 45.11
C LEU A 685 17.40 -45.47 45.97
N SER A 686 16.19 -45.78 46.46
CA SER A 686 15.85 -46.98 47.23
C SER A 686 14.36 -47.32 47.00
N GLU A 687 13.89 -48.45 47.48
CA GLU A 687 12.45 -48.79 47.45
C GLU A 687 11.57 -47.71 48.15
N ARG A 688 12.12 -46.96 49.09
CA ARG A 688 11.41 -45.91 49.81
C ARG A 688 11.04 -44.73 48.93
N ASN A 689 11.96 -44.25 48.10
CA ASN A 689 11.76 -43.04 47.30
C ASN A 689 11.45 -43.33 45.82
N GLY A 690 11.73 -44.54 45.31
CA GLY A 690 11.47 -44.91 43.93
C GLY A 690 12.44 -44.29 42.93
N ALA A 691 12.13 -44.37 41.64
CA ALA A 691 12.93 -43.78 40.55
C ALA A 691 12.90 -42.28 40.59
N LEU A 692 13.93 -41.61 40.03
CA LEU A 692 13.93 -40.18 39.78
C LEU A 692 12.95 -39.84 38.64
N VAL A 693 12.07 -38.86 38.85
CA VAL A 693 10.98 -38.54 37.91
C VAL A 693 11.18 -37.18 37.27
N SER A 694 11.59 -36.19 38.07
CA SER A 694 11.73 -34.83 37.55
C SER A 694 12.94 -34.12 38.21
N VAL A 695 13.61 -33.30 37.40
CA VAL A 695 14.66 -32.39 37.86
C VAL A 695 14.45 -31.05 37.18
N ILE A 696 14.41 -29.97 37.97
CA ILE A 696 14.25 -28.61 37.51
C ILE A 696 15.26 -27.68 38.21
N GLN A 697 15.62 -26.57 37.57
CA GLN A 697 16.40 -25.54 38.21
C GLN A 697 15.48 -24.52 38.90
N VAL A 698 15.77 -24.18 40.16
CA VAL A 698 14.94 -23.31 40.98
C VAL A 698 15.81 -22.32 41.76
N CYS A 699 15.20 -21.23 42.22
CA CYS A 699 15.74 -20.27 43.19
C CYS A 699 14.96 -20.34 44.49
N ASP A 700 15.53 -19.80 45.59
CA ASP A 700 14.88 -19.81 46.91
C ASP A 700 13.51 -19.16 46.96
N LYS A 701 13.30 -18.11 46.14
CA LYS A 701 12.03 -17.37 46.06
C LYS A 701 10.96 -18.07 45.23
N ASP A 702 11.32 -19.09 44.43
CA ASP A 702 10.37 -19.77 43.57
C ASP A 702 9.36 -20.59 44.36
N HIS A 703 8.21 -20.80 43.71
CA HIS A 703 7.26 -21.79 44.13
C HIS A 703 7.34 -23.01 43.18
N ILE A 704 7.07 -24.18 43.72
CA ILE A 704 7.01 -25.40 42.95
C ILE A 704 5.61 -26.01 42.99
N MET A 705 5.20 -26.62 41.91
CA MET A 705 3.97 -27.40 41.79
C MET A 705 4.36 -28.88 41.67
N LEU A 706 3.95 -29.67 42.61
CA LEU A 706 4.10 -31.13 42.63
C LEU A 706 2.84 -31.75 42.04
N ILE A 707 2.99 -32.71 41.12
CA ILE A 707 1.91 -33.26 40.31
C ILE A 707 1.93 -34.77 40.39
N SER A 708 0.82 -35.40 40.81
CA SER A 708 0.68 -36.85 40.85
C SER A 708 -0.07 -37.42 39.64
N ASP A 709 0.03 -38.73 39.39
CA ASP A 709 -0.68 -39.46 38.34
C ASP A 709 -2.20 -39.53 38.58
N GLN A 710 -2.67 -39.30 39.80
CA GLN A 710 -4.10 -39.21 40.14
C GLN A 710 -4.64 -37.78 40.21
N GLY A 711 -3.87 -36.80 39.71
CA GLY A 711 -4.31 -35.41 39.62
C GLY A 711 -4.14 -34.57 40.90
N THR A 712 -3.47 -35.10 41.92
CA THR A 712 -3.15 -34.35 43.15
C THR A 712 -2.13 -33.26 42.82
N LEU A 713 -2.46 -31.99 43.10
CA LEU A 713 -1.61 -30.81 42.89
C LEU A 713 -1.27 -30.23 44.24
N VAL A 714 0.02 -30.08 44.53
CA VAL A 714 0.50 -29.41 45.78
C VAL A 714 1.48 -28.31 45.42
N ARG A 715 1.14 -27.07 45.79
CA ARG A 715 2.04 -25.93 45.67
C ARG A 715 2.77 -25.71 47.00
N THR A 716 4.09 -25.70 46.92
CA THR A 716 4.95 -25.41 48.10
C THR A 716 6.05 -24.41 47.71
N ARG A 717 6.65 -23.78 48.69
CA ARG A 717 7.77 -22.85 48.46
C ARG A 717 9.04 -23.66 48.28
N CYS A 718 9.92 -23.16 47.43
CA CYS A 718 11.19 -23.83 47.17
C CYS A 718 12.09 -23.86 48.40
N ASP A 719 12.09 -22.80 49.22
CA ASP A 719 12.88 -22.68 50.42
C ASP A 719 12.47 -23.69 51.53
N GLU A 720 11.27 -24.25 51.47
CA GLU A 720 10.82 -25.33 52.36
C GLU A 720 11.50 -26.70 52.08
N THR A 721 12.09 -26.82 50.86
CA THR A 721 12.83 -28.02 50.47
C THR A 721 14.30 -27.87 50.89
N PRO A 722 14.87 -28.74 51.73
CA PRO A 722 16.23 -28.57 52.20
C PRO A 722 17.27 -28.72 51.11
N LEU A 723 18.33 -27.87 51.20
CA LEU A 723 19.54 -28.02 50.40
C LEU A 723 20.40 -29.13 50.94
N LEU A 724 20.56 -30.24 50.17
CA LEU A 724 21.26 -31.44 50.56
C LEU A 724 22.30 -31.86 49.55
N GLY A 725 23.35 -32.53 50.00
CA GLY A 725 24.38 -33.04 49.12
C GLY A 725 23.82 -34.07 48.11
N ARG A 726 24.48 -34.14 46.95
CA ARG A 726 24.00 -34.97 45.81
C ARG A 726 23.79 -36.46 46.13
N ASN A 727 24.54 -37.04 47.07
CA ASN A 727 24.45 -38.47 47.45
C ASN A 727 23.54 -38.70 48.66
N THR A 728 22.32 -38.18 48.64
CA THR A 728 21.32 -38.33 49.69
C THR A 728 19.97 -38.77 49.10
N GLN A 729 19.08 -39.33 49.95
CA GLN A 729 17.75 -39.82 49.53
C GLN A 729 16.67 -38.73 49.46
N GLY A 730 16.98 -37.51 49.98
CA GLY A 730 16.02 -36.41 50.08
C GLY A 730 15.00 -36.58 51.21
N VAL A 731 14.08 -35.63 51.31
CA VAL A 731 12.97 -35.59 52.26
C VAL A 731 11.64 -35.77 51.55
N ARG A 732 10.58 -36.06 52.28
CA ARG A 732 9.24 -36.16 51.71
C ARG A 732 8.71 -34.77 51.34
N LEU A 733 8.46 -34.51 50.07
CA LEU A 733 7.88 -33.28 49.53
C LEU A 733 6.35 -33.32 49.56
N ILE A 734 5.77 -34.49 49.27
CA ILE A 734 4.33 -34.68 49.20
C ILE A 734 3.98 -36.03 49.82
N LYS A 735 2.83 -36.11 50.48
CA LYS A 735 2.27 -37.38 50.96
C LYS A 735 1.28 -37.89 49.92
N LEU A 736 1.65 -38.92 49.21
CA LEU A 736 0.85 -39.58 48.21
C LEU A 736 -0.04 -40.69 48.85
N ALA A 737 -1.18 -41.00 48.20
CA ALA A 737 -2.03 -42.12 48.60
C ALA A 737 -1.37 -43.44 48.18
N GLU A 738 -1.96 -44.56 48.62
CA GLU A 738 -1.45 -45.90 48.26
C GLU A 738 -1.71 -46.14 46.75
N GLY A 739 -0.64 -46.42 46.01
CA GLY A 739 -0.68 -46.59 44.56
C GLY A 739 -0.68 -45.27 43.73
N GLU A 740 -0.54 -44.11 44.39
CA GLU A 740 -0.37 -42.82 43.76
C GLU A 740 1.13 -42.53 43.59
N HIS A 741 1.50 -41.96 42.43
CA HIS A 741 2.90 -41.66 42.13
C HIS A 741 3.07 -40.22 41.66
N LEU A 742 4.20 -39.59 41.99
CA LEU A 742 4.59 -38.30 41.47
C LEU A 742 5.02 -38.44 40.00
N VAL A 743 4.48 -37.64 39.13
CA VAL A 743 4.77 -37.65 37.68
C VAL A 743 5.49 -36.41 37.17
N GLY A 744 5.42 -35.31 37.92
CA GLY A 744 6.07 -34.06 37.48
C GLY A 744 6.27 -33.05 38.61
N VAL A 745 7.22 -32.16 38.41
CA VAL A 745 7.43 -30.95 39.23
C VAL A 745 7.67 -29.81 38.30
N GLU A 746 6.91 -28.73 38.47
CA GLU A 746 7.01 -27.49 37.68
C GLU A 746 7.39 -26.29 38.54
N ARG A 747 8.20 -25.41 38.00
CA ARG A 747 8.60 -24.15 38.63
C ARG A 747 7.57 -23.06 38.36
N ILE A 748 7.20 -22.32 39.39
CA ILE A 748 6.44 -21.09 39.30
C ILE A 748 7.38 -19.98 39.74
N ALA A 749 7.91 -19.19 38.82
CA ALA A 749 8.76 -18.05 39.15
C ALA A 749 7.95 -16.97 39.86
N GLU A 750 8.53 -16.32 40.89
CA GLU A 750 7.97 -15.12 41.50
C GLU A 750 8.46 -13.88 40.68
N ASP A 751 7.54 -12.99 40.30
CA ASP A 751 7.91 -11.75 39.60
C ASP A 751 8.74 -10.82 40.55
N GLU A 752 9.86 -10.31 40.06
CA GLU A 752 10.74 -9.34 40.75
C GLU A 752 10.15 -7.91 40.81
N GLY A 753 8.86 -7.74 40.93
CA GLY A 753 8.20 -6.46 41.00
C GLY A 753 7.48 -6.23 42.32
N ASP A 754 8.17 -5.92 43.43
CA ASP A 754 7.67 -5.07 44.51
C ASP A 754 8.65 -5.09 45.71
N GLU A 755 9.80 -4.41 45.58
CA GLU A 755 10.44 -3.74 46.71
C GLU A 755 9.91 -2.27 46.73
N GLU A 756 8.67 -2.05 47.17
CA GLU A 756 8.25 -0.73 47.61
C GLU A 756 8.70 -0.52 49.05
N SER A 757 9.55 0.47 49.19
CA SER A 757 10.01 1.08 50.43
C SER A 757 8.85 1.29 51.40
N ASP A 758 8.96 0.63 52.57
CA ASP A 758 8.21 0.93 53.78
C ASP A 758 8.84 2.18 54.43
N ASP A 759 8.48 3.36 53.96
CA ASP A 759 8.71 4.61 54.71
C ASP A 759 7.47 4.87 55.55
N GLY A 760 7.63 4.49 56.82
CA GLY A 760 6.71 4.83 57.86
C GLY A 760 6.55 6.35 58.02
N GLU A 761 5.36 6.85 57.87
CA GLU A 761 4.92 8.08 58.54
C GLU A 761 3.73 7.81 59.47
N THR A 762 4.10 7.69 60.73
CA THR A 762 3.22 7.93 61.86
C THR A 762 2.84 9.41 61.89
N LEU A 763 1.57 9.72 61.68
CA LEU A 763 1.04 11.02 62.09
C LEU A 763 -0.27 10.87 62.87
N GLN A 764 -0.26 11.57 64.00
CA GLN A 764 -1.24 11.76 65.06
C GLN A 764 -2.65 12.04 64.64
#